data_6b03b603ae0fced60a635074b4e6ecfc
#
_entry.id   6b03b603ae0fced60a635074b4e6ecfc
#
_cell.length_a   1.000
_cell.length_b   1.000
_cell.length_c   1.000
_cell.angle_alpha   90.00
_cell.angle_beta   90.00
_cell.angle_gamma   90.00
#
_symmetry.space_group_name_H-M   'P 1'
#
loop_
_entity.id
_entity.type
_entity.pdbx_description
1 polymer ?
#
loop_
_entity_poly.entity_id
_entity_poly.type
_entity_poly.pdbx_seq_one_letter_code
_entity_poly.pdbx_strand_id
1 'polypeptide(L)'
;MSRECCRLLPRVFATLLDPRLSGSDDTCLEKLLDCFQFPAMNDLSLKLLQDNPCLTEFLTSVLALPEPSPRILSFTLRLAGILAGSENQFQLLLQEKLLDRLFGQEGLPNSTAWGDATVRSGWVKGVHHMVCHQPALHFLCSTGGIDVIFTLQEDPSLFVASAAHQLLVNMLIFSIEIAAPNPFSTKDLDWPECAQMIIKHIEDSLQSSSASHIKQSLKLLTALFERHNTGWPEVLWLGMAKQIESLLMEKTPEAQPMLVDLLSNMARSPVFYDAEGNFQGLVSSVLEHLTPVQAGPLAVAVLKCCRSPQDVKIKALTVVLQPMDCILRAASQPLEYTGLLDESVSDPTTVESLLSSKSSCVSLLCQTLSHLENLLFQNHLEMYLPYTSLLHSVVTILQFCNGFLTPASPLGSTISRILISSSRVQRSALDVLGKLSEIKACETLTGSVFDVLLAYLESPNTISTVLTKTFQATSMWLLCLQNQSGSNSQQIEKILKAVFLVLQKRLCSPWWEVRDSSLEFLAHLTEHLRDKEEFRKSLLSSEVPRLTENLLEDPESYVRASAVTAVGHLAICNYFAPESPVAGNQHNKENTVAKLEEILSTDPEGFPRRAVISTFTEWLRRGYIGPLEDAEKFVSRVIQTVEHDLDWEVRLGGLKLVKTFFEIFFKKPKADISEPSTIHQDECVQAFCRAKLFSFLFQSLCDCDKPVGQSACHLLLGFRSWLYPFHTLEASQRTGDAPARPSIAWLQSTLRQGSLAQNFPTDGVDFQDPKTMVLALDTINFEELNSELSNSSDYVVKSPLSLIQDILATVGTIEENEVDCY
;
A
#
# COMPACT_ATOMS: atom_id res chain seq x y z
N MET A 1 -17.57 13.15 -24.93
CA MET A 1 -17.86 14.59 -24.62
C MET A 1 -19.29 14.96 -25.00
N SER A 2 -19.95 15.81 -24.21
CA SER A 2 -21.29 16.30 -24.55
C SER A 2 -21.22 17.27 -25.73
N ARG A 3 -22.37 17.47 -26.45
CA ARG A 3 -22.44 18.44 -27.56
C ARG A 3 -22.12 19.88 -27.10
N GLU A 4 -22.40 20.20 -25.85
CA GLU A 4 -22.12 21.52 -25.26
C GLU A 4 -20.60 21.71 -25.04
N CYS A 5 -19.90 20.69 -24.56
CA CYS A 5 -18.45 20.73 -24.43
C CYS A 5 -17.79 20.96 -25.80
N CYS A 6 -18.20 20.22 -26.84
CA CYS A 6 -17.66 20.38 -28.20
C CYS A 6 -17.84 21.78 -28.75
N ARG A 7 -18.96 22.49 -28.40
CA ARG A 7 -19.21 23.87 -28.83
C ARG A 7 -18.30 24.90 -28.14
N LEU A 8 -17.80 24.61 -26.95
CA LEU A 8 -16.94 25.49 -26.17
C LEU A 8 -15.44 25.27 -26.46
N LEU A 9 -15.03 24.09 -26.94
CA LEU A 9 -13.64 23.78 -27.24
C LEU A 9 -12.92 24.83 -28.11
N PRO A 10 -13.52 25.35 -29.24
CA PRO A 10 -12.85 26.38 -30.03
C PRO A 10 -12.51 27.63 -29.23
N ARG A 11 -13.38 28.01 -28.28
CA ARG A 11 -13.15 29.17 -27.39
C ARG A 11 -12.04 28.89 -26.41
N VAL A 12 -11.98 27.69 -25.82
CA VAL A 12 -10.90 27.25 -24.92
C VAL A 12 -9.55 27.31 -25.65
N PHE A 13 -9.48 26.75 -26.85
CA PHE A 13 -8.24 26.77 -27.64
C PHE A 13 -7.82 28.17 -28.09
N ALA A 14 -8.79 29.03 -28.45
CA ALA A 14 -8.51 30.42 -28.74
C ALA A 14 -7.95 31.17 -27.52
N THR A 15 -8.45 30.85 -26.33
CA THR A 15 -7.94 31.38 -25.06
C THR A 15 -6.51 30.91 -24.78
N LEU A 16 -6.23 29.62 -24.97
CA LEU A 16 -4.88 29.05 -24.77
C LEU A 16 -3.83 29.62 -25.76
N LEU A 17 -4.28 30.09 -26.92
CA LEU A 17 -3.42 30.72 -27.94
C LEU A 17 -3.16 32.23 -27.67
N ASP A 18 -3.90 32.89 -26.77
CA ASP A 18 -3.69 34.31 -26.47
C ASP A 18 -2.55 34.50 -25.47
N PRO A 19 -1.44 35.13 -25.86
CA PRO A 19 -0.28 35.37 -25.00
C PRO A 19 -0.60 36.19 -23.75
N ARG A 20 -1.68 36.99 -23.77
CA ARG A 20 -2.11 37.83 -22.64
C ARG A 20 -2.84 37.03 -21.57
N LEU A 21 -3.28 35.81 -21.91
CA LEU A 21 -4.10 34.95 -21.06
C LEU A 21 -3.37 33.67 -20.62
N SER A 22 -2.04 33.66 -20.76
CA SER A 22 -1.17 32.48 -20.50
C SER A 22 -1.05 32.07 -19.02
N GLY A 23 -1.89 32.60 -18.15
CA GLY A 23 -1.97 32.27 -16.73
C GLY A 23 -2.83 31.06 -16.37
N SER A 24 -3.23 30.21 -17.34
CA SER A 24 -3.96 29.00 -16.99
C SER A 24 -3.09 28.08 -16.13
N ASP A 25 -3.61 27.70 -14.96
CA ASP A 25 -2.99 26.78 -14.03
C ASP A 25 -2.67 25.42 -14.72
N ASP A 26 -1.48 24.89 -14.44
CA ASP A 26 -1.04 23.60 -14.95
C ASP A 26 -2.06 22.48 -14.63
N THR A 27 -2.75 22.60 -13.50
CA THR A 27 -3.82 21.69 -13.08
C THR A 27 -5.00 21.69 -14.07
N CYS A 28 -5.36 22.86 -14.61
CA CYS A 28 -6.43 22.95 -15.61
C CYS A 28 -6.04 22.28 -16.92
N LEU A 29 -4.79 22.43 -17.36
CA LEU A 29 -4.28 21.79 -18.58
C LEU A 29 -4.19 20.27 -18.41
N GLU A 30 -3.74 19.78 -17.26
CA GLU A 30 -3.72 18.35 -16.92
C GLU A 30 -5.14 17.76 -16.96
N LYS A 31 -6.07 18.38 -16.28
CA LYS A 31 -7.48 17.96 -16.27
C LYS A 31 -8.12 17.99 -17.66
N LEU A 32 -7.73 18.94 -18.50
CA LEU A 32 -8.21 19.01 -19.89
C LEU A 32 -7.67 17.85 -20.73
N LEU A 33 -6.42 17.42 -20.52
CA LEU A 33 -5.87 16.21 -21.15
C LEU A 33 -6.62 14.94 -20.73
N ASP A 34 -6.96 14.82 -19.44
CA ASP A 34 -7.73 13.69 -18.93
C ASP A 34 -9.11 13.58 -19.61
N CYS A 35 -9.74 14.73 -19.94
CA CYS A 35 -10.99 14.75 -20.72
C CYS A 35 -10.84 14.15 -22.13
N PHE A 36 -9.67 14.23 -22.75
CA PHE A 36 -9.39 13.65 -24.07
C PHE A 36 -8.93 12.20 -23.99
N GLN A 37 -8.25 11.80 -22.91
CA GLN A 37 -7.74 10.45 -22.73
C GLN A 37 -8.85 9.41 -22.63
N PHE A 38 -9.94 9.72 -21.92
CA PHE A 38 -11.05 8.79 -21.72
C PHE A 38 -11.79 8.43 -23.03
N PRO A 39 -12.14 9.37 -23.93
CA PRO A 39 -12.72 9.03 -25.23
C PRO A 39 -11.74 8.38 -26.20
N ALA A 40 -10.44 8.67 -26.09
CA ALA A 40 -9.43 8.13 -26.98
C ALA A 40 -9.17 6.61 -26.76
N MET A 41 -9.42 6.12 -25.54
CA MET A 41 -9.27 4.71 -25.19
C MET A 41 -10.48 3.82 -25.59
N ASN A 42 -11.59 4.40 -25.98
CA ASN A 42 -12.82 3.68 -26.37
C ASN A 42 -13.05 3.78 -27.88
N ASP A 43 -13.86 2.87 -28.47
CA ASP A 43 -14.24 2.87 -29.91
C ASP A 43 -14.90 4.18 -30.39
N LEU A 44 -15.25 5.08 -29.48
CA LEU A 44 -15.70 6.45 -29.75
C LEU A 44 -14.59 7.38 -30.29
N SER A 45 -13.34 6.94 -30.25
CA SER A 45 -12.18 7.69 -30.72
C SER A 45 -12.24 8.08 -32.20
N LEU A 46 -12.82 7.24 -33.02
CA LEU A 46 -12.92 7.45 -34.48
C LEU A 46 -13.60 8.77 -34.88
N LYS A 47 -14.52 9.28 -34.04
CA LYS A 47 -15.28 10.49 -34.33
C LYS A 47 -14.68 11.75 -33.70
N LEU A 48 -13.74 11.63 -32.77
CA LEU A 48 -13.28 12.76 -31.97
C LEU A 48 -12.66 13.88 -32.83
N LEU A 49 -11.74 13.53 -33.75
CA LEU A 49 -11.12 14.49 -34.68
C LEU A 49 -12.08 14.95 -35.78
N GLN A 50 -12.94 14.05 -36.29
CA GLN A 50 -13.92 14.42 -37.31
C GLN A 50 -14.99 15.34 -36.79
N ASP A 51 -15.47 15.13 -35.56
CA ASP A 51 -16.49 15.95 -34.91
C ASP A 51 -15.92 17.28 -34.35
N ASN A 52 -14.59 17.36 -34.14
CA ASN A 52 -13.92 18.53 -33.56
C ASN A 52 -12.69 18.96 -34.39
N PRO A 53 -12.83 19.56 -35.55
CA PRO A 53 -11.70 20.03 -36.37
C PRO A 53 -10.85 21.10 -35.67
N CYS A 54 -11.40 21.77 -34.66
CA CYS A 54 -10.64 22.72 -33.85
C CYS A 54 -9.43 22.10 -33.12
N LEU A 55 -9.36 20.75 -32.96
CA LEU A 55 -8.21 20.08 -32.38
C LEU A 55 -7.00 20.15 -33.32
N THR A 56 -7.17 19.81 -34.60
CA THR A 56 -6.09 19.90 -35.59
C THR A 56 -5.72 21.36 -35.89
N GLU A 57 -6.71 22.26 -35.92
CA GLU A 57 -6.48 23.70 -36.06
C GLU A 57 -5.65 24.25 -34.90
N PHE A 58 -5.92 23.83 -33.66
CA PHE A 58 -5.15 24.22 -32.48
C PHE A 58 -3.70 23.72 -32.59
N LEU A 59 -3.46 22.42 -32.88
CA LEU A 59 -2.12 21.84 -33.06
C LEU A 59 -1.32 22.63 -34.12
N THR A 60 -1.95 22.94 -35.25
CA THR A 60 -1.32 23.69 -36.35
C THR A 60 -1.01 25.13 -35.94
N SER A 61 -1.94 25.77 -35.22
CA SER A 61 -1.77 27.18 -34.78
C SER A 61 -0.63 27.32 -33.76
N VAL A 62 -0.50 26.40 -32.79
CA VAL A 62 0.61 26.42 -31.82
C VAL A 62 1.95 26.28 -32.53
N LEU A 63 2.05 25.39 -33.52
CA LEU A 63 3.27 25.21 -34.33
C LEU A 63 3.60 26.38 -35.25
N ALA A 64 2.63 27.29 -35.51
CA ALA A 64 2.83 28.51 -36.30
C ALA A 64 3.23 29.72 -35.42
N LEU A 65 3.11 29.64 -34.10
CA LEU A 65 3.55 30.71 -33.22
C LEU A 65 5.07 30.85 -33.24
N PRO A 66 5.63 32.09 -33.28
CA PRO A 66 7.06 32.32 -33.29
C PRO A 66 7.72 31.89 -31.98
N GLU A 67 7.09 32.12 -30.83
CA GLU A 67 7.58 31.81 -29.47
C GLU A 67 6.42 31.25 -28.63
N PRO A 68 6.03 29.96 -28.81
CA PRO A 68 4.97 29.36 -28.02
C PRO A 68 5.46 29.11 -26.58
N SER A 69 4.57 29.33 -25.59
CA SER A 69 4.87 29.03 -24.20
C SER A 69 5.26 27.55 -24.02
N PRO A 70 6.32 27.21 -23.25
CA PRO A 70 6.71 25.83 -22.98
C PRO A 70 5.58 24.96 -22.41
N ARG A 71 4.70 25.53 -21.58
CA ARG A 71 3.51 24.85 -21.03
C ARG A 71 2.51 24.48 -22.13
N ILE A 72 2.21 25.40 -23.02
CA ILE A 72 1.29 25.16 -24.15
C ILE A 72 1.89 24.15 -25.14
N LEU A 73 3.19 24.22 -25.38
CA LEU A 73 3.86 23.18 -26.21
C LEU A 73 3.79 21.80 -25.55
N SER A 74 4.06 21.71 -24.24
CA SER A 74 3.95 20.45 -23.50
C SER A 74 2.52 19.89 -23.57
N PHE A 75 1.52 20.74 -23.34
CA PHE A 75 0.11 20.36 -23.51
C PHE A 75 -0.19 19.87 -24.93
N THR A 76 0.28 20.60 -25.95
CA THR A 76 0.09 20.27 -27.36
C THR A 76 0.71 18.93 -27.74
N LEU A 77 1.92 18.66 -27.28
CA LEU A 77 2.62 17.37 -27.49
C LEU A 77 1.85 16.21 -26.85
N ARG A 78 1.39 16.38 -25.63
CA ARG A 78 0.62 15.36 -24.92
C ARG A 78 -0.73 15.12 -25.57
N LEU A 79 -1.43 16.19 -25.95
CA LEU A 79 -2.69 16.10 -26.68
C LEU A 79 -2.52 15.38 -28.02
N ALA A 80 -1.52 15.75 -28.81
CA ALA A 80 -1.21 15.08 -30.07
C ALA A 80 -0.90 13.59 -29.87
N GLY A 81 -0.14 13.23 -28.83
CA GLY A 81 0.14 11.85 -28.46
C GLY A 81 -1.11 11.06 -28.09
N ILE A 82 -2.01 11.65 -27.26
CA ILE A 82 -3.29 11.03 -26.90
C ILE A 82 -4.15 10.78 -28.13
N LEU A 83 -4.26 11.77 -29.02
CA LEU A 83 -5.01 11.65 -30.28
C LEU A 83 -4.38 10.59 -31.18
N ALA A 84 -3.05 10.55 -31.29
CA ALA A 84 -2.30 9.57 -32.10
C ALA A 84 -2.28 8.15 -31.48
N GLY A 85 -2.80 7.93 -30.28
CA GLY A 85 -2.90 6.62 -29.65
C GLY A 85 -3.84 5.66 -30.37
N SER A 86 -4.73 6.15 -31.23
CA SER A 86 -5.57 5.36 -32.13
C SER A 86 -4.95 5.35 -33.52
N GLU A 87 -4.81 4.16 -34.15
CA GLU A 87 -4.18 4.00 -35.47
C GLU A 87 -4.83 4.87 -36.56
N ASN A 88 -6.16 4.96 -36.59
CA ASN A 88 -6.87 5.78 -37.56
C ASN A 88 -6.59 7.27 -37.41
N GLN A 89 -6.56 7.77 -36.17
CA GLN A 89 -6.26 9.17 -35.90
C GLN A 89 -4.78 9.48 -36.13
N PHE A 90 -3.90 8.53 -35.82
CA PHE A 90 -2.49 8.60 -36.15
C PHE A 90 -2.27 8.81 -37.67
N GLN A 91 -2.94 8.04 -38.52
CA GLN A 91 -2.83 8.19 -39.98
C GLN A 91 -3.33 9.57 -40.44
N LEU A 92 -4.39 10.10 -39.88
CA LEU A 92 -4.87 11.45 -40.22
C LEU A 92 -3.85 12.53 -39.85
N LEU A 93 -3.31 12.48 -38.61
CA LEU A 93 -2.29 13.42 -38.16
C LEU A 93 -0.97 13.31 -38.93
N LEU A 94 -0.65 12.10 -39.43
CA LEU A 94 0.52 11.87 -40.27
C LEU A 94 0.34 12.47 -41.66
N GLN A 95 -0.85 12.32 -42.28
CA GLN A 95 -1.20 12.95 -43.56
C GLN A 95 -1.08 14.47 -43.52
N GLU A 96 -1.48 15.08 -42.42
CA GLU A 96 -1.35 16.52 -42.17
C GLU A 96 0.10 16.97 -41.84
N LYS A 97 1.07 16.03 -41.84
CA LYS A 97 2.48 16.25 -41.46
C LYS A 97 2.68 16.87 -40.06
N LEU A 98 1.69 16.70 -39.16
CA LEU A 98 1.78 17.23 -37.80
C LEU A 98 2.72 16.37 -36.93
N LEU A 99 2.70 15.04 -37.10
CA LEU A 99 3.52 14.15 -36.32
C LEU A 99 5.02 14.32 -36.63
N ASP A 100 5.39 14.53 -37.87
CA ASP A 100 6.79 14.78 -38.27
C ASP A 100 7.32 16.07 -37.60
N ARG A 101 6.50 17.13 -37.54
CA ARG A 101 6.87 18.42 -36.95
C ARG A 101 6.95 18.34 -35.42
N LEU A 102 6.11 17.52 -34.77
CA LEU A 102 6.04 17.40 -33.30
C LEU A 102 7.03 16.35 -32.75
N PHE A 103 7.11 15.19 -33.36
CA PHE A 103 7.81 14.02 -32.82
C PHE A 103 8.99 13.55 -33.66
N GLY A 104 9.14 13.97 -34.92
CA GLY A 104 10.31 13.65 -35.74
C GLY A 104 11.57 14.39 -35.24
N GLN A 105 12.74 13.82 -35.46
CA GLN A 105 14.03 14.39 -35.09
C GLN A 105 14.26 15.80 -35.69
N GLU A 106 13.89 15.99 -36.93
CA GLU A 106 14.00 17.27 -37.66
C GLU A 106 12.93 18.31 -37.28
N GLY A 107 11.99 17.92 -36.41
CA GLY A 107 10.90 18.78 -35.95
C GLY A 107 11.24 19.59 -34.69
N LEU A 108 10.39 19.47 -33.68
CA LEU A 108 10.52 20.20 -32.42
C LEU A 108 11.84 19.92 -31.67
N PRO A 109 12.41 18.70 -31.67
CA PRO A 109 13.72 18.45 -31.05
C PRO A 109 14.86 19.31 -31.59
N ASN A 110 14.75 19.78 -32.83
CA ASN A 110 15.76 20.65 -33.46
C ASN A 110 15.47 22.17 -33.29
N SER A 111 14.45 22.53 -32.51
CA SER A 111 14.03 23.91 -32.27
C SER A 111 14.63 24.51 -30.99
N THR A 112 14.62 25.85 -30.86
CA THR A 112 15.03 26.56 -29.65
C THR A 112 14.20 26.21 -28.43
N ALA A 113 12.91 25.86 -28.60
CA ALA A 113 12.01 25.45 -27.55
C ALA A 113 12.43 24.16 -26.84
N TRP A 114 13.27 23.32 -27.48
CA TRP A 114 13.80 22.08 -26.93
C TRP A 114 14.70 22.29 -25.68
N GLY A 115 15.22 23.51 -25.50
CA GLY A 115 16.00 23.84 -24.30
C GLY A 115 15.21 23.72 -22.99
N ASP A 116 13.88 23.80 -23.01
CA ASP A 116 13.03 23.72 -21.83
C ASP A 116 12.68 22.27 -21.45
N ALA A 117 12.90 21.90 -20.17
CA ALA A 117 12.60 20.57 -19.66
C ALA A 117 11.10 20.23 -19.69
N THR A 118 10.23 21.23 -19.59
CA THR A 118 8.77 21.04 -19.68
C THR A 118 8.36 20.55 -21.06
N VAL A 119 8.99 21.09 -22.11
CA VAL A 119 8.77 20.69 -23.51
C VAL A 119 9.26 19.25 -23.72
N ARG A 120 10.47 18.93 -23.26
CA ARG A 120 11.03 17.57 -23.38
C ARG A 120 10.19 16.55 -22.61
N SER A 121 9.73 16.89 -21.41
CA SER A 121 8.80 16.05 -20.63
C SER A 121 7.47 15.85 -21.37
N GLY A 122 6.91 16.90 -21.96
CA GLY A 122 5.71 16.83 -22.78
C GLY A 122 5.88 15.94 -23.99
N TRP A 123 7.04 16.01 -24.66
CA TRP A 123 7.39 15.19 -25.80
C TRP A 123 7.44 13.68 -25.42
N VAL A 124 8.16 13.34 -24.35
CA VAL A 124 8.26 11.94 -23.87
C VAL A 124 6.88 11.39 -23.50
N LYS A 125 6.06 12.16 -22.78
CA LYS A 125 4.69 11.77 -22.43
C LYS A 125 3.80 11.64 -23.66
N GLY A 126 3.94 12.53 -24.64
CA GLY A 126 3.22 12.46 -25.91
C GLY A 126 3.57 11.19 -26.69
N VAL A 127 4.85 10.88 -26.84
CA VAL A 127 5.30 9.63 -27.46
C VAL A 127 4.80 8.41 -26.70
N HIS A 128 4.81 8.45 -25.38
CA HIS A 128 4.28 7.35 -24.55
C HIS A 128 2.81 7.05 -24.86
N HIS A 129 1.98 8.08 -25.04
CA HIS A 129 0.58 7.89 -25.42
C HIS A 129 0.40 7.42 -26.85
N MET A 130 1.27 7.85 -27.75
CA MET A 130 1.23 7.49 -29.16
C MET A 130 1.63 6.02 -29.42
N VAL A 131 2.57 5.47 -28.64
CA VAL A 131 3.12 4.12 -28.82
C VAL A 131 2.15 3.06 -28.27
N CYS A 132 1.01 2.90 -28.95
CA CYS A 132 -0.02 1.90 -28.67
C CYS A 132 -0.28 0.95 -29.86
N HIS A 133 0.38 1.17 -31.01
CA HIS A 133 0.20 0.40 -32.25
C HIS A 133 1.48 0.37 -33.07
N GLN A 134 1.62 -0.65 -33.94
CA GLN A 134 2.83 -0.88 -34.76
C GLN A 134 3.22 0.31 -35.66
N PRO A 135 2.29 0.98 -36.39
CA PRO A 135 2.64 2.15 -37.23
C PRO A 135 3.33 3.28 -36.44
N ALA A 136 3.01 3.50 -35.18
CA ALA A 136 3.68 4.51 -34.36
C ALA A 136 5.13 4.11 -34.05
N LEU A 137 5.40 2.85 -33.74
CA LEU A 137 6.79 2.35 -33.57
C LEU A 137 7.62 2.54 -34.86
N HIS A 138 7.08 2.14 -35.99
CA HIS A 138 7.76 2.29 -37.28
C HIS A 138 8.03 3.78 -37.60
N PHE A 139 7.09 4.64 -37.34
CA PHE A 139 7.26 6.10 -37.48
C PHE A 139 8.46 6.61 -36.66
N LEU A 140 8.55 6.24 -35.39
CA LEU A 140 9.66 6.69 -34.54
C LEU A 140 11.01 6.16 -34.98
N CYS A 141 11.07 4.92 -35.49
CA CYS A 141 12.30 4.34 -36.08
C CYS A 141 12.71 5.10 -37.35
N SER A 142 11.73 5.37 -38.22
CA SER A 142 12.01 5.97 -39.54
C SER A 142 12.30 7.47 -39.49
N THR A 143 11.82 8.19 -38.48
CA THR A 143 11.99 9.65 -38.32
C THR A 143 13.09 10.04 -37.35
N GLY A 144 13.88 9.09 -36.82
CA GLY A 144 14.93 9.33 -35.83
C GLY A 144 14.40 9.69 -34.45
N GLY A 145 13.09 9.54 -34.17
CA GLY A 145 12.48 9.80 -32.88
C GLY A 145 13.05 8.92 -31.76
N ILE A 146 13.49 7.71 -32.08
CA ILE A 146 14.10 6.78 -31.13
C ILE A 146 15.49 7.28 -30.66
N ASP A 147 16.27 7.90 -31.56
CA ASP A 147 17.58 8.48 -31.20
C ASP A 147 17.42 9.67 -30.26
N VAL A 148 16.34 10.43 -30.41
CA VAL A 148 15.99 11.50 -29.45
C VAL A 148 15.74 10.89 -28.07
N ILE A 149 15.04 9.77 -27.95
CA ILE A 149 14.78 9.10 -26.65
C ILE A 149 16.09 8.62 -26.03
N PHE A 150 17.04 8.10 -26.83
CA PHE A 150 18.36 7.72 -26.33
C PHE A 150 19.12 8.91 -25.71
N THR A 151 19.08 10.07 -26.34
CA THR A 151 19.70 11.27 -25.78
C THR A 151 19.03 11.77 -24.50
N LEU A 152 17.69 11.61 -24.40
CA LEU A 152 16.92 12.03 -23.23
C LEU A 152 17.14 11.14 -21.99
N GLN A 153 17.76 9.97 -22.11
CA GLN A 153 18.17 9.18 -20.94
C GLN A 153 19.22 9.89 -20.07
N GLU A 154 19.98 10.82 -20.66
CA GLU A 154 21.00 11.63 -20.01
C GLU A 154 20.54 13.08 -19.76
N ASP A 155 19.24 13.34 -19.83
CA ASP A 155 18.68 14.67 -19.62
C ASP A 155 19.06 15.21 -18.24
N PRO A 156 19.45 16.49 -18.12
CA PRO A 156 19.71 17.14 -16.84
C PRO A 156 18.53 17.07 -15.85
N SER A 157 17.30 17.03 -16.38
CA SER A 157 16.09 16.81 -15.58
C SER A 157 15.89 15.32 -15.31
N LEU A 158 15.98 14.93 -14.04
CA LEU A 158 15.74 13.55 -13.60
C LEU A 158 14.34 13.04 -13.98
N PHE A 159 13.34 13.91 -14.06
CA PHE A 159 11.98 13.55 -14.48
C PHE A 159 11.92 13.16 -15.96
N VAL A 160 12.63 13.94 -16.81
CA VAL A 160 12.71 13.64 -18.25
C VAL A 160 13.50 12.35 -18.49
N ALA A 161 14.68 12.23 -17.87
CA ALA A 161 15.52 11.04 -17.99
C ALA A 161 14.79 9.76 -17.52
N SER A 162 14.09 9.83 -16.37
CA SER A 162 13.31 8.70 -15.88
C SER A 162 12.14 8.34 -16.80
N ALA A 163 11.43 9.33 -17.35
CA ALA A 163 10.33 9.09 -18.27
C ALA A 163 10.82 8.49 -19.61
N ALA A 164 11.95 8.97 -20.13
CA ALA A 164 12.58 8.43 -21.36
C ALA A 164 13.02 6.97 -21.15
N HIS A 165 13.60 6.67 -19.99
CA HIS A 165 13.98 5.31 -19.60
C HIS A 165 12.77 4.37 -19.56
N GLN A 166 11.68 4.80 -18.89
CA GLN A 166 10.44 4.04 -18.82
C GLN A 166 9.79 3.83 -20.19
N LEU A 167 9.87 4.84 -21.07
CA LEU A 167 9.38 4.76 -22.43
C LEU A 167 10.13 3.70 -23.25
N LEU A 168 11.47 3.65 -23.18
CA LEU A 168 12.26 2.62 -23.87
C LEU A 168 11.94 1.20 -23.40
N VAL A 169 11.76 1.01 -22.09
CA VAL A 169 11.32 -0.28 -21.53
C VAL A 169 9.98 -0.68 -22.14
N ASN A 170 9.01 0.22 -22.15
CA ASN A 170 7.67 -0.06 -22.69
C ASN A 170 7.71 -0.32 -24.20
N MET A 171 8.50 0.46 -24.95
CA MET A 171 8.65 0.29 -26.41
C MET A 171 9.26 -1.06 -26.76
N LEU A 172 10.32 -1.47 -26.04
CA LEU A 172 10.96 -2.77 -26.28
C LEU A 172 9.99 -3.92 -26.02
N ILE A 173 9.31 -3.90 -24.85
CA ILE A 173 8.33 -4.92 -24.49
C ILE A 173 7.21 -4.98 -25.52
N PHE A 174 6.59 -3.85 -25.83
CA PHE A 174 5.48 -3.75 -26.77
C PHE A 174 5.88 -4.21 -28.20
N SER A 175 7.09 -3.83 -28.64
CA SER A 175 7.62 -4.26 -29.96
C SER A 175 7.76 -5.78 -30.03
N ILE A 176 8.24 -6.43 -28.96
CA ILE A 176 8.41 -7.89 -28.92
C ILE A 176 7.06 -8.59 -28.84
N GLU A 177 6.14 -8.11 -28.01
CA GLU A 177 4.81 -8.72 -27.79
C GLU A 177 3.94 -8.69 -29.04
N ILE A 178 4.00 -7.62 -29.85
CA ILE A 178 3.27 -7.55 -31.14
C ILE A 178 3.82 -8.54 -32.16
N ALA A 179 5.14 -8.71 -32.21
CA ALA A 179 5.76 -9.54 -33.26
C ALA A 179 5.66 -11.05 -32.99
N ALA A 180 5.55 -11.45 -31.73
CA ALA A 180 5.54 -12.86 -31.33
C ALA A 180 4.34 -13.19 -30.40
N PRO A 181 3.14 -13.43 -30.93
CA PRO A 181 2.00 -13.86 -30.13
C PRO A 181 2.17 -15.25 -29.47
N ASN A 182 3.21 -16.02 -29.83
CA ASN A 182 3.55 -17.31 -29.20
C ASN A 182 5.05 -17.38 -28.84
N PRO A 183 5.42 -17.15 -27.56
CA PRO A 183 6.82 -17.02 -27.12
C PRO A 183 7.62 -18.34 -27.01
N PHE A 184 7.09 -19.47 -27.38
CA PHE A 184 7.70 -20.80 -27.11
C PHE A 184 8.49 -21.45 -28.25
N SER A 185 8.71 -20.76 -29.36
CA SER A 185 9.48 -21.32 -30.43
C SER A 185 10.56 -20.33 -30.85
N THR A 186 11.79 -20.55 -30.47
CA THR A 186 12.95 -20.54 -31.38
C THR A 186 14.24 -19.94 -30.80
N LYS A 187 15.34 -20.62 -31.12
CA LYS A 187 16.73 -20.19 -30.98
C LYS A 187 17.15 -19.07 -31.98
N ASP A 188 16.28 -18.75 -32.95
CA ASP A 188 16.48 -17.70 -33.96
C ASP A 188 15.34 -16.68 -33.85
N LEU A 189 15.42 -15.79 -32.86
CA LEU A 189 14.49 -14.65 -32.75
C LEU A 189 15.01 -13.54 -33.67
N ASP A 190 14.31 -13.32 -34.76
CA ASP A 190 14.48 -12.11 -35.56
C ASP A 190 13.76 -10.98 -34.83
N TRP A 191 14.53 -10.14 -34.10
CA TRP A 191 13.97 -9.04 -33.33
C TRP A 191 13.27 -8.02 -34.26
N PRO A 192 12.10 -7.47 -33.89
CA PRO A 192 11.48 -6.37 -34.63
C PRO A 192 12.42 -5.16 -34.72
N GLU A 193 12.30 -4.35 -35.76
CA GLU A 193 13.16 -3.19 -36.04
C GLU A 193 13.41 -2.31 -34.82
N CYS A 194 12.35 -1.90 -34.11
CA CYS A 194 12.44 -1.09 -32.91
C CYS A 194 13.21 -1.81 -31.78
N ALA A 195 12.94 -3.11 -31.57
CA ALA A 195 13.66 -3.91 -30.60
C ALA A 195 15.14 -4.04 -30.94
N GLN A 196 15.49 -4.28 -32.25
CA GLN A 196 16.87 -4.33 -32.72
C GLN A 196 17.62 -3.03 -32.41
N MET A 197 17.00 -1.87 -32.67
CA MET A 197 17.62 -0.56 -32.39
C MET A 197 17.92 -0.39 -30.91
N ILE A 198 16.95 -0.71 -30.03
CA ILE A 198 17.12 -0.57 -28.60
C ILE A 198 18.17 -1.56 -28.06
N ILE A 199 18.13 -2.83 -28.49
CA ILE A 199 19.08 -3.85 -28.06
C ILE A 199 20.50 -3.46 -28.46
N LYS A 200 20.69 -3.02 -29.73
CA LYS A 200 21.97 -2.51 -30.19
C LYS A 200 22.47 -1.32 -29.40
N HIS A 201 21.59 -0.37 -29.09
CA HIS A 201 21.95 0.78 -28.22
C HIS A 201 22.43 0.31 -26.84
N ILE A 202 21.78 -0.70 -26.24
CA ILE A 202 22.22 -1.28 -24.96
C ILE A 202 23.61 -1.93 -25.10
N GLU A 203 23.83 -2.72 -26.15
CA GLU A 203 25.11 -3.38 -26.41
C GLU A 203 26.26 -2.40 -26.62
N ASP A 204 26.05 -1.36 -27.45
CA ASP A 204 27.03 -0.30 -27.72
C ASP A 204 27.34 0.48 -26.41
N SER A 205 26.33 0.74 -25.62
CA SER A 205 26.48 1.46 -24.33
C SER A 205 27.19 0.64 -23.27
N LEU A 206 27.01 -0.69 -23.22
CA LEU A 206 27.73 -1.58 -22.29
C LEU A 206 29.22 -1.70 -22.66
N GLN A 207 29.57 -1.49 -23.92
CA GLN A 207 30.95 -1.49 -24.42
C GLN A 207 31.59 -0.10 -24.38
N SER A 208 30.83 0.92 -24.03
CA SER A 208 31.32 2.29 -23.95
C SER A 208 32.30 2.49 -22.78
N SER A 209 33.22 3.42 -22.92
CA SER A 209 34.08 3.87 -21.82
C SER A 209 33.36 4.83 -20.85
N SER A 210 32.16 5.27 -21.18
CA SER A 210 31.35 6.17 -20.35
C SER A 210 30.61 5.42 -19.24
N ALA A 211 30.94 5.71 -17.98
CA ALA A 211 30.22 5.15 -16.84
C ALA A 211 28.71 5.51 -16.82
N SER A 212 28.33 6.67 -17.41
CA SER A 212 26.93 7.09 -17.52
C SER A 212 26.15 6.14 -18.47
N HIS A 213 26.68 5.87 -19.66
CA HIS A 213 26.05 4.96 -20.63
C HIS A 213 25.89 3.55 -20.06
N ILE A 214 26.92 3.02 -19.41
CA ILE A 214 26.86 1.71 -18.76
C ILE A 214 25.77 1.68 -17.69
N LYS A 215 25.70 2.69 -16.82
CA LYS A 215 24.66 2.77 -15.77
C LYS A 215 23.25 2.83 -16.35
N GLN A 216 23.02 3.60 -17.41
CA GLN A 216 21.70 3.71 -18.04
C GLN A 216 21.28 2.38 -18.67
N SER A 217 22.17 1.69 -19.36
CA SER A 217 21.89 0.38 -19.96
C SER A 217 21.65 -0.71 -18.91
N LEU A 218 22.42 -0.72 -17.83
CA LEU A 218 22.17 -1.64 -16.70
C LEU A 218 20.82 -1.40 -16.03
N LYS A 219 20.42 -0.14 -15.85
CA LYS A 219 19.08 0.20 -15.33
C LYS A 219 17.97 -0.29 -16.27
N LEU A 220 18.16 -0.09 -17.59
CA LEU A 220 17.20 -0.54 -18.60
C LEU A 220 17.03 -2.06 -18.55
N LEU A 221 18.14 -2.81 -18.52
CA LEU A 221 18.11 -4.27 -18.38
C LEU A 221 17.46 -4.70 -17.07
N THR A 222 17.77 -4.02 -15.95
CA THR A 222 17.18 -4.31 -14.65
C THR A 222 15.64 -4.17 -14.70
N ALA A 223 15.15 -3.07 -15.29
CA ALA A 223 13.71 -2.83 -15.43
C ALA A 223 13.01 -3.82 -16.38
N LEU A 224 13.72 -4.27 -17.42
CA LEU A 224 13.24 -5.30 -18.35
C LEU A 224 13.09 -6.66 -17.67
N PHE A 225 14.13 -7.12 -16.96
CA PHE A 225 14.13 -8.41 -16.28
C PHE A 225 13.23 -8.44 -15.02
N GLU A 226 12.88 -7.29 -14.47
CA GLU A 226 11.90 -7.19 -13.38
C GLU A 226 10.47 -7.49 -13.85
N ARG A 227 10.12 -7.14 -15.08
CA ARG A 227 8.75 -7.17 -15.58
C ARG A 227 8.33 -8.47 -16.26
N HIS A 228 9.26 -9.31 -16.69
CA HIS A 228 8.94 -10.44 -17.58
C HIS A 228 9.39 -11.80 -17.07
N ASN A 229 8.45 -12.75 -17.14
CA ASN A 229 8.63 -14.18 -16.91
C ASN A 229 8.48 -15.02 -18.21
N THR A 230 8.61 -14.41 -19.37
CA THR A 230 8.44 -15.07 -20.69
C THR A 230 9.79 -15.33 -21.35
N GLY A 231 9.91 -16.34 -22.22
CA GLY A 231 11.20 -16.90 -22.72
C GLY A 231 12.14 -15.95 -23.50
N TRP A 232 11.71 -14.74 -23.95
CA TRP A 232 12.59 -13.80 -24.62
C TRP A 232 13.69 -13.14 -23.72
N PRO A 233 13.52 -12.95 -22.39
CA PRO A 233 14.59 -12.47 -21.54
C PRO A 233 15.82 -13.38 -21.50
N GLU A 234 15.65 -14.69 -21.67
CA GLU A 234 16.76 -15.64 -21.77
C GLU A 234 17.62 -15.39 -23.01
N VAL A 235 16.97 -15.14 -24.16
CA VAL A 235 17.65 -14.85 -25.44
C VAL A 235 18.40 -13.53 -25.33
N LEU A 236 17.79 -12.50 -24.71
CA LEU A 236 18.43 -11.21 -24.47
C LEU A 236 19.65 -11.38 -23.55
N TRP A 237 19.51 -12.16 -22.46
CA TRP A 237 20.62 -12.48 -21.57
C TRP A 237 21.79 -13.12 -22.30
N LEU A 238 21.54 -14.14 -23.13
CA LEU A 238 22.59 -14.84 -23.89
C LEU A 238 23.41 -13.90 -24.79
N GLY A 239 22.74 -12.91 -25.41
CA GLY A 239 23.40 -11.87 -26.21
C GLY A 239 24.32 -10.95 -25.37
N MET A 240 24.00 -10.69 -24.12
CA MET A 240 24.69 -9.67 -23.29
C MET A 240 25.59 -10.27 -22.19
N ALA A 241 25.51 -11.60 -21.93
CA ALA A 241 26.21 -12.26 -20.81
C ALA A 241 27.72 -11.99 -20.81
N LYS A 242 28.36 -12.03 -21.96
CA LYS A 242 29.81 -11.80 -22.10
C LYS A 242 30.22 -10.36 -21.77
N GLN A 243 29.43 -9.37 -22.19
CA GLN A 243 29.68 -7.97 -21.88
C GLN A 243 29.53 -7.70 -20.37
N ILE A 244 28.50 -8.29 -19.76
CA ILE A 244 28.25 -8.17 -18.30
C ILE A 244 29.38 -8.88 -17.51
N GLU A 245 29.85 -10.02 -17.98
CA GLU A 245 31.03 -10.72 -17.41
C GLU A 245 32.29 -9.86 -17.46
N SER A 246 32.57 -9.24 -18.61
CA SER A 246 33.70 -8.30 -18.77
C SER A 246 33.62 -7.14 -17.79
N LEU A 247 32.44 -6.50 -17.66
CA LEU A 247 32.22 -5.38 -16.71
C LEU A 247 32.45 -5.80 -15.25
N LEU A 248 32.10 -7.02 -14.88
CA LEU A 248 32.37 -7.54 -13.53
C LEU A 248 33.87 -7.76 -13.28
N MET A 249 34.58 -8.25 -14.30
CA MET A 249 36.04 -8.47 -14.24
C MET A 249 36.84 -7.16 -14.19
N GLU A 250 36.41 -6.12 -14.87
CA GLU A 250 37.03 -4.81 -14.89
C GLU A 250 36.89 -4.04 -13.57
N LYS A 251 36.07 -4.53 -12.63
CA LYS A 251 35.83 -3.96 -11.29
C LYS A 251 35.57 -2.45 -11.29
N THR A 252 34.80 -1.95 -12.24
CA THR A 252 34.41 -0.53 -12.31
C THR A 252 33.55 -0.18 -11.09
N PRO A 253 34.04 0.59 -10.10
CA PRO A 253 33.33 0.78 -8.82
C PRO A 253 32.01 1.50 -9.01
N GLU A 254 31.85 2.23 -10.10
CA GLU A 254 30.65 2.99 -10.39
C GLU A 254 29.50 2.15 -10.99
N ALA A 255 29.81 1.07 -11.73
CA ALA A 255 28.81 0.17 -12.31
C ALA A 255 28.41 -0.97 -11.37
N GLN A 256 29.25 -1.28 -10.39
CA GLN A 256 29.10 -2.43 -9.49
C GLN A 256 27.74 -2.51 -8.77
N PRO A 257 27.17 -1.43 -8.20
CA PRO A 257 25.84 -1.49 -7.58
C PRO A 257 24.73 -1.87 -8.58
N MET A 258 24.78 -1.31 -9.80
CA MET A 258 23.79 -1.59 -10.85
C MET A 258 23.91 -3.03 -11.38
N LEU A 259 25.10 -3.58 -11.45
CA LEU A 259 25.34 -4.99 -11.77
C LEU A 259 24.76 -5.92 -10.72
N VAL A 260 24.93 -5.60 -9.44
CA VAL A 260 24.33 -6.35 -8.34
C VAL A 260 22.80 -6.27 -8.39
N ASP A 261 22.23 -5.11 -8.68
CA ASP A 261 20.78 -4.94 -8.82
C ASP A 261 20.24 -5.77 -10.00
N LEU A 262 20.91 -5.74 -11.14
CA LEU A 262 20.58 -6.55 -12.30
C LEU A 262 20.59 -8.04 -11.97
N LEU A 263 21.71 -8.55 -11.43
CA LEU A 263 21.84 -9.96 -11.05
C LEU A 263 20.84 -10.35 -9.97
N SER A 264 20.50 -9.44 -9.04
CA SER A 264 19.50 -9.69 -8.00
C SER A 264 18.10 -9.86 -8.56
N ASN A 265 17.72 -9.09 -9.57
CA ASN A 265 16.43 -9.25 -10.23
C ASN A 265 16.36 -10.57 -11.02
N MET A 266 17.42 -10.89 -11.76
CA MET A 266 17.51 -12.16 -12.50
C MET A 266 17.53 -13.37 -11.55
N ALA A 267 18.24 -13.30 -10.43
CA ALA A 267 18.35 -14.39 -9.45
C ALA A 267 17.01 -14.80 -8.80
N ARG A 268 15.99 -13.96 -8.87
CA ARG A 268 14.63 -14.29 -8.40
C ARG A 268 13.91 -15.27 -9.32
N SER A 269 14.29 -15.32 -10.59
CA SER A 269 13.68 -16.21 -11.57
C SER A 269 14.51 -17.50 -11.75
N PRO A 270 13.87 -18.68 -11.67
CA PRO A 270 14.58 -19.95 -11.86
C PRO A 270 15.13 -20.14 -13.28
N VAL A 271 14.55 -19.44 -14.26
CA VAL A 271 14.86 -19.56 -15.69
C VAL A 271 16.34 -19.30 -15.99
N PHE A 272 16.96 -18.31 -15.33
CA PHE A 272 18.35 -17.94 -15.58
C PHE A 272 19.37 -18.94 -15.03
N TYR A 273 18.99 -19.77 -14.04
CA TYR A 273 19.90 -20.84 -13.54
C TYR A 273 20.00 -22.02 -14.49
N ASP A 274 18.95 -22.24 -15.29
CA ASP A 274 18.88 -23.31 -16.29
C ASP A 274 19.37 -22.84 -17.67
N ALA A 275 19.52 -21.52 -17.88
CA ALA A 275 19.94 -20.93 -19.14
C ALA A 275 21.44 -21.12 -19.41
N GLU A 276 21.82 -21.27 -20.67
CA GLU A 276 23.22 -21.14 -21.11
C GLU A 276 23.71 -19.71 -20.77
N GLY A 277 24.99 -19.48 -20.56
CA GLY A 277 25.55 -18.14 -20.36
C GLY A 277 26.19 -17.87 -18.99
N ASN A 278 26.57 -18.91 -18.24
CA ASN A 278 27.37 -18.83 -17.00
C ASN A 278 26.80 -17.93 -15.88
N PHE A 279 25.45 -17.73 -15.84
CA PHE A 279 24.80 -16.91 -14.82
C PHE A 279 25.17 -17.36 -13.40
N GLN A 280 25.14 -18.67 -13.14
CA GLN A 280 25.50 -19.25 -11.85
C GLN A 280 26.94 -18.92 -11.46
N GLY A 281 27.89 -18.98 -12.39
CA GLY A 281 29.31 -18.63 -12.15
C GLY A 281 29.47 -17.15 -11.81
N LEU A 282 28.75 -16.25 -12.49
CA LEU A 282 28.77 -14.82 -12.21
C LEU A 282 28.20 -14.49 -10.83
N VAL A 283 27.05 -15.07 -10.47
CA VAL A 283 26.44 -14.91 -9.14
C VAL A 283 27.39 -15.42 -8.07
N SER A 284 28.01 -16.60 -8.25
CA SER A 284 29.01 -17.16 -7.32
C SER A 284 30.20 -16.23 -7.13
N SER A 285 30.74 -15.70 -8.22
CA SER A 285 31.87 -14.77 -8.17
C SER A 285 31.53 -13.48 -7.42
N VAL A 286 30.34 -12.90 -7.63
CA VAL A 286 29.91 -11.70 -6.90
C VAL A 286 29.77 -11.98 -5.42
N LEU A 287 29.17 -13.12 -5.03
CA LEU A 287 28.99 -13.51 -3.63
C LEU A 287 30.32 -13.76 -2.90
N GLU A 288 31.37 -14.19 -3.62
CA GLU A 288 32.70 -14.45 -3.04
C GLU A 288 33.57 -13.20 -2.92
N HIS A 289 33.45 -12.25 -3.85
CA HIS A 289 34.41 -11.14 -3.92
C HIS A 289 33.88 -9.83 -3.37
N LEU A 290 32.56 -9.67 -3.20
CA LEU A 290 31.97 -8.44 -2.67
C LEU A 290 31.72 -8.52 -1.16
N THR A 291 31.73 -7.34 -0.52
CA THR A 291 31.38 -7.24 0.90
C THR A 291 29.92 -7.61 1.15
N PRO A 292 29.57 -8.10 2.36
CA PRO A 292 28.18 -8.40 2.71
C PRO A 292 27.20 -7.25 2.50
N VAL A 293 27.67 -6.00 2.62
CA VAL A 293 26.85 -4.81 2.34
C VAL A 293 26.48 -4.74 0.84
N GLN A 294 27.42 -5.05 -0.03
CA GLN A 294 27.24 -4.98 -1.48
C GLN A 294 26.51 -6.21 -2.03
N ALA A 295 26.91 -7.40 -1.59
CA ALA A 295 26.39 -8.68 -2.08
C ALA A 295 25.06 -9.09 -1.42
N GLY A 296 24.67 -8.46 -0.30
CA GLY A 296 23.49 -8.81 0.48
C GLY A 296 22.19 -8.88 -0.31
N PRO A 297 21.82 -7.87 -1.14
CA PRO A 297 20.61 -7.92 -1.98
C PRO A 297 20.59 -9.13 -2.92
N LEU A 298 21.72 -9.45 -3.56
CA LEU A 298 21.87 -10.62 -4.43
C LEU A 298 21.75 -11.92 -3.63
N ALA A 299 22.37 -12.00 -2.46
CA ALA A 299 22.28 -13.16 -1.59
C ALA A 299 20.82 -13.44 -1.18
N VAL A 300 20.05 -12.41 -0.82
CA VAL A 300 18.62 -12.53 -0.51
C VAL A 300 17.81 -12.99 -1.73
N ALA A 301 18.10 -12.46 -2.91
CA ALA A 301 17.41 -12.85 -4.15
C ALA A 301 17.64 -14.34 -4.46
N VAL A 302 18.90 -14.82 -4.36
CA VAL A 302 19.27 -16.22 -4.50
C VAL A 302 18.54 -17.11 -3.50
N LEU A 303 18.50 -16.70 -2.24
CA LEU A 303 17.86 -17.47 -1.16
C LEU A 303 16.33 -17.50 -1.28
N LYS A 304 15.70 -16.49 -1.87
CA LYS A 304 14.27 -16.49 -2.16
C LYS A 304 13.88 -17.40 -3.33
N CYS A 305 14.80 -17.69 -4.24
CA CYS A 305 14.56 -18.60 -5.34
C CYS A 305 14.68 -20.06 -4.89
N CYS A 306 13.57 -20.79 -4.89
CA CYS A 306 13.56 -22.19 -4.45
C CYS A 306 14.42 -23.12 -5.34
N ARG A 307 14.60 -22.80 -6.64
CA ARG A 307 15.37 -23.58 -7.62
C ARG A 307 16.83 -23.16 -7.77
N SER A 308 17.31 -22.16 -7.02
CA SER A 308 18.73 -21.81 -7.07
C SER A 308 19.61 -23.01 -6.65
N PRO A 309 20.77 -23.22 -7.29
CA PRO A 309 21.69 -24.30 -6.97
C PRO A 309 22.17 -24.28 -5.52
N GLN A 310 22.43 -25.45 -4.96
CA GLN A 310 22.73 -25.57 -3.53
C GLN A 310 24.07 -24.92 -3.15
N ASP A 311 25.07 -25.03 -4.01
CA ASP A 311 26.37 -24.37 -3.83
C ASP A 311 26.26 -22.85 -3.78
N VAL A 312 25.43 -22.26 -4.65
CA VAL A 312 25.16 -20.82 -4.65
C VAL A 312 24.35 -20.39 -3.41
N LYS A 313 23.41 -21.24 -2.96
CA LYS A 313 22.65 -20.99 -1.69
C LYS A 313 23.57 -20.96 -0.48
N ILE A 314 24.54 -21.88 -0.40
CA ILE A 314 25.48 -21.90 0.72
C ILE A 314 26.33 -20.63 0.74
N LYS A 315 26.83 -20.18 -0.42
CA LYS A 315 27.56 -18.91 -0.52
C LYS A 315 26.70 -17.71 -0.14
N ALA A 316 25.45 -17.67 -0.59
CA ALA A 316 24.50 -16.63 -0.24
C ALA A 316 24.19 -16.61 1.26
N LEU A 317 24.04 -17.78 1.90
CA LEU A 317 23.86 -17.88 3.36
C LEU A 317 25.09 -17.36 4.10
N THR A 318 26.30 -17.71 3.63
CA THR A 318 27.55 -17.21 4.22
C THR A 318 27.56 -15.68 4.22
N VAL A 319 27.23 -15.03 3.08
CA VAL A 319 27.18 -13.56 2.99
C VAL A 319 26.21 -12.95 3.99
N VAL A 320 25.01 -13.53 4.14
CA VAL A 320 23.98 -13.01 5.07
C VAL A 320 24.33 -13.29 6.53
N LEU A 321 24.92 -14.44 6.85
CA LEU A 321 25.17 -14.85 8.24
C LEU A 321 26.50 -14.34 8.80
N GLN A 322 27.47 -14.01 7.96
CA GLN A 322 28.80 -13.59 8.38
C GLN A 322 28.82 -12.42 9.38
N PRO A 323 28.02 -11.34 9.23
CA PRO A 323 27.98 -10.28 10.24
C PRO A 323 27.47 -10.76 11.62
N MET A 324 26.50 -11.69 11.62
CA MET A 324 25.96 -12.26 12.87
C MET A 324 26.97 -13.18 13.55
N ASP A 325 27.72 -13.94 12.77
CA ASP A 325 28.82 -14.78 13.25
C ASP A 325 29.93 -13.94 13.91
N CYS A 326 30.33 -12.83 13.26
CA CYS A 326 31.30 -11.89 13.85
C CYS A 326 30.81 -11.26 15.16
N ILE A 327 29.53 -10.99 15.30
CA ILE A 327 28.93 -10.48 16.55
C ILE A 327 29.07 -11.51 17.68
N LEU A 328 28.75 -12.78 17.40
CA LEU A 328 28.89 -13.84 18.39
C LEU A 328 30.36 -14.06 18.80
N ARG A 329 31.29 -14.06 17.84
CA ARG A 329 32.75 -14.15 18.13
C ARG A 329 33.21 -12.97 18.98
N ALA A 330 32.74 -11.78 18.70
CA ALA A 330 33.12 -10.57 19.44
C ALA A 330 32.62 -10.57 20.88
N ALA A 331 31.49 -11.24 21.15
CA ALA A 331 30.84 -11.32 22.45
C ALA A 331 31.37 -12.47 23.31
N SER A 332 31.73 -13.63 22.72
CA SER A 332 32.08 -14.88 23.42
C SER A 332 33.55 -14.95 23.77
N GLN A 333 33.86 -15.71 24.84
CA GLN A 333 35.27 -16.13 25.09
C GLN A 333 35.70 -17.21 24.07
N PRO A 334 36.96 -17.25 23.66
CA PRO A 334 37.44 -18.13 22.57
C PRO A 334 37.19 -19.64 22.77
N LEU A 335 36.89 -20.06 24.00
CA LEU A 335 36.69 -21.48 24.39
C LEU A 335 35.18 -21.91 24.32
N GLU A 336 34.23 -20.96 24.22
CA GLU A 336 32.80 -21.25 24.34
C GLU A 336 32.05 -21.07 23.00
N TYR A 337 32.75 -20.68 21.95
CA TYR A 337 32.11 -20.30 20.67
C TYR A 337 31.73 -21.53 19.84
N THR A 338 30.43 -21.72 19.60
CA THR A 338 29.90 -22.59 18.56
C THR A 338 29.50 -21.74 17.36
N GLY A 339 30.35 -21.71 16.33
CA GLY A 339 30.17 -20.83 15.16
C GLY A 339 28.88 -21.03 14.43
N LEU A 340 28.37 -19.92 13.80
CA LEU A 340 27.29 -19.95 12.80
C LEU A 340 27.80 -20.52 11.47
N LEU A 341 29.08 -20.30 11.16
CA LEU A 341 29.75 -20.70 9.94
C LEU A 341 30.97 -21.54 10.23
N ASP A 342 31.28 -22.48 9.32
CA ASP A 342 32.53 -23.24 9.40
C ASP A 342 33.74 -22.32 9.22
N GLU A 343 34.76 -22.47 10.07
CA GLU A 343 35.96 -21.62 10.09
C GLU A 343 36.75 -21.61 8.75
N SER A 344 36.53 -22.58 7.91
CA SER A 344 37.21 -22.71 6.61
C SER A 344 36.63 -21.84 5.49
N VAL A 345 35.45 -21.22 5.68
CA VAL A 345 34.66 -20.66 4.59
C VAL A 345 34.66 -19.12 4.54
N SER A 346 35.11 -18.44 5.61
CA SER A 346 34.99 -16.97 5.66
C SER A 346 36.28 -16.27 6.10
N ASP A 347 36.71 -15.24 5.32
CA ASP A 347 37.71 -14.27 5.79
C ASP A 347 37.00 -13.22 6.67
N PRO A 348 37.16 -13.25 8.01
CA PRO A 348 36.47 -12.36 8.91
C PRO A 348 37.01 -10.91 8.87
N THR A 349 38.22 -10.70 8.34
CA THR A 349 38.95 -9.42 8.46
C THR A 349 38.21 -8.24 7.84
N THR A 350 37.53 -8.44 6.70
CA THR A 350 36.75 -7.40 6.02
C THR A 350 35.52 -7.00 6.84
N VAL A 351 34.76 -7.95 7.39
CA VAL A 351 33.56 -7.69 8.19
C VAL A 351 33.91 -7.07 9.53
N GLU A 352 34.97 -7.52 10.18
CA GLU A 352 35.51 -6.95 11.43
C GLU A 352 35.89 -5.47 11.24
N SER A 353 36.52 -5.15 10.11
CA SER A 353 36.83 -3.75 9.72
C SER A 353 35.57 -2.91 9.59
N LEU A 354 34.52 -3.41 8.92
CA LEU A 354 33.22 -2.74 8.79
C LEU A 354 32.52 -2.55 10.13
N LEU A 355 32.57 -3.55 11.02
CA LEU A 355 32.00 -3.48 12.37
C LEU A 355 32.76 -2.52 13.30
N SER A 356 34.00 -2.20 12.98
CA SER A 356 34.82 -1.26 13.76
C SER A 356 34.52 0.21 13.48
N SER A 357 33.83 0.54 12.38
CA SER A 357 33.41 1.91 12.01
C SER A 357 31.95 2.15 12.37
N LYS A 358 31.60 3.30 12.97
CA LYS A 358 30.27 3.61 13.44
C LYS A 358 29.19 3.56 12.35
N SER A 359 29.41 4.24 11.22
CA SER A 359 28.43 4.29 10.13
C SER A 359 28.26 2.94 9.43
N SER A 360 29.38 2.28 9.14
CA SER A 360 29.39 0.97 8.47
C SER A 360 28.79 -0.12 9.35
N CYS A 361 29.10 -0.14 10.65
CA CYS A 361 28.57 -1.10 11.62
C CYS A 361 27.03 -1.01 11.70
N VAL A 362 26.49 0.19 11.92
CA VAL A 362 25.03 0.39 11.99
C VAL A 362 24.34 0.04 10.67
N SER A 363 24.94 0.44 9.53
CA SER A 363 24.39 0.14 8.21
C SER A 363 24.40 -1.36 7.93
N LEU A 364 25.52 -2.03 8.15
CA LEU A 364 25.68 -3.47 7.95
C LEU A 364 24.69 -4.27 8.80
N LEU A 365 24.59 -3.98 10.11
CA LEU A 365 23.68 -4.70 11.01
C LEU A 365 22.22 -4.46 10.66
N CYS A 366 21.81 -3.22 10.33
CA CYS A 366 20.45 -2.95 9.91
C CYS A 366 20.09 -3.68 8.60
N GLN A 367 20.99 -3.71 7.62
CA GLN A 367 20.78 -4.46 6.38
C GLN A 367 20.71 -5.97 6.64
N THR A 368 21.64 -6.50 7.40
CA THR A 368 21.66 -7.95 7.74
C THR A 368 20.38 -8.36 8.46
N LEU A 369 19.94 -7.59 9.45
CA LEU A 369 18.69 -7.85 10.17
C LEU A 369 17.47 -7.76 9.25
N SER A 370 17.42 -6.78 8.34
CA SER A 370 16.35 -6.69 7.33
C SER A 370 16.38 -7.86 6.35
N HIS A 371 17.56 -8.34 5.95
CA HIS A 371 17.70 -9.53 5.11
C HIS A 371 17.19 -10.78 5.82
N LEU A 372 17.56 -10.97 7.07
CA LEU A 372 17.09 -12.07 7.90
C LEU A 372 15.58 -12.01 8.10
N GLU A 373 15.04 -10.84 8.41
CA GLU A 373 13.59 -10.63 8.52
C GLU A 373 12.83 -11.10 7.29
N ASN A 374 13.37 -10.85 6.10
CA ASN A 374 12.79 -11.25 4.82
C ASN A 374 12.93 -12.74 4.49
N LEU A 375 13.87 -13.45 5.15
CA LEU A 375 14.19 -14.86 4.87
C LEU A 375 13.54 -15.83 5.85
N LEU A 376 13.20 -15.40 7.08
CA LEU A 376 12.71 -16.28 8.15
C LEU A 376 11.45 -17.07 7.81
N PHE A 377 10.59 -16.57 6.90
CA PHE A 377 9.34 -17.23 6.49
C PHE A 377 9.44 -18.04 5.20
N GLN A 378 10.64 -18.28 4.70
CA GLN A 378 10.84 -19.10 3.51
C GLN A 378 10.94 -20.59 3.89
N ASN A 379 9.85 -21.33 3.74
CA ASN A 379 9.76 -22.76 4.14
C ASN A 379 10.90 -23.63 3.60
N HIS A 380 11.44 -23.30 2.41
CA HIS A 380 12.54 -24.06 1.81
C HIS A 380 13.90 -23.77 2.43
N LEU A 381 14.02 -22.76 3.31
CA LEU A 381 15.25 -22.43 4.03
C LEU A 381 15.30 -22.98 5.46
N GLU A 382 14.23 -23.60 5.96
CA GLU A 382 14.16 -24.13 7.32
C GLU A 382 15.30 -25.11 7.66
N MET A 383 15.76 -25.89 6.69
CA MET A 383 16.83 -26.85 6.84
C MET A 383 18.24 -26.21 6.91
N TYR A 384 18.38 -24.97 6.47
CA TYR A 384 19.69 -24.32 6.29
C TYR A 384 19.99 -23.25 7.33
N LEU A 385 18.96 -22.68 7.97
CA LEU A 385 19.14 -21.60 8.91
C LEU A 385 19.39 -22.12 10.34
N PRO A 386 20.51 -21.75 10.98
CA PRO A 386 20.82 -22.14 12.37
C PRO A 386 20.03 -21.22 13.35
N TYR A 387 18.72 -21.43 13.49
CA TYR A 387 17.82 -20.54 14.23
C TYR A 387 18.23 -20.25 15.67
N THR A 388 18.74 -21.26 16.40
CA THR A 388 19.19 -21.10 17.79
C THR A 388 20.36 -20.12 17.90
N SER A 389 21.36 -20.27 17.02
CA SER A 389 22.50 -19.37 16.99
C SER A 389 22.14 -17.99 16.45
N LEU A 390 21.18 -17.90 15.51
CA LEU A 390 20.61 -16.62 15.07
C LEU A 390 19.90 -15.89 16.20
N LEU A 391 19.06 -16.58 16.97
CA LEU A 391 18.40 -16.00 18.13
C LEU A 391 19.43 -15.49 19.13
N HIS A 392 20.47 -16.29 19.41
CA HIS A 392 21.55 -15.88 20.30
C HIS A 392 22.28 -14.63 19.80
N SER A 393 22.56 -14.53 18.49
CA SER A 393 23.20 -13.33 17.92
C SER A 393 22.30 -12.08 18.00
N VAL A 394 20.99 -12.21 17.78
CA VAL A 394 20.04 -11.10 17.91
C VAL A 394 19.92 -10.62 19.36
N VAL A 395 19.83 -11.56 20.32
CA VAL A 395 19.85 -11.26 21.76
C VAL A 395 21.16 -10.55 22.13
N THR A 396 22.30 -11.03 21.63
CA THR A 396 23.63 -10.42 21.87
C THR A 396 23.70 -8.98 21.32
N ILE A 397 23.17 -8.72 20.12
CA ILE A 397 23.08 -7.36 19.56
C ILE A 397 22.29 -6.44 20.49
N LEU A 398 21.12 -6.89 20.98
CA LEU A 398 20.29 -6.13 21.90
C LEU A 398 20.99 -5.88 23.24
N GLN A 399 21.76 -6.85 23.74
CA GLN A 399 22.58 -6.70 24.95
C GLN A 399 23.74 -5.71 24.76
N PHE A 400 24.37 -5.68 23.60
CA PHE A 400 25.34 -4.63 23.25
C PHE A 400 24.69 -3.24 23.22
N CYS A 401 23.51 -3.13 22.62
CA CYS A 401 22.78 -1.86 22.53
C CYS A 401 22.35 -1.31 23.91
N ASN A 402 22.11 -2.18 24.89
CA ASN A 402 21.74 -1.82 26.27
C ASN A 402 22.94 -1.65 27.21
N GLY A 403 24.12 -2.07 26.80
CA GLY A 403 25.31 -2.07 27.63
C GLY A 403 25.30 -3.14 28.75
N PHE A 404 24.43 -4.15 28.66
CA PHE A 404 24.40 -5.25 29.67
C PHE A 404 25.50 -6.29 29.47
N LEU A 405 26.04 -6.37 28.26
CA LEU A 405 27.09 -7.32 27.95
C LEU A 405 28.48 -6.70 28.23
N THR A 406 29.31 -7.37 29.06
CA THR A 406 30.71 -7.04 29.19
C THR A 406 31.51 -7.79 28.11
N PRO A 407 32.03 -7.07 27.10
CA PRO A 407 32.67 -7.73 25.96
C PRO A 407 33.94 -8.46 26.34
N ALA A 408 34.15 -9.67 25.81
CA ALA A 408 35.34 -10.47 26.06
C ALA A 408 36.53 -10.12 25.14
N SER A 409 36.26 -9.36 24.06
CA SER A 409 37.26 -9.01 23.03
C SER A 409 37.38 -7.50 22.79
N PRO A 410 38.55 -7.01 22.24
CA PRO A 410 38.69 -5.61 21.85
C PRO A 410 37.68 -5.18 20.78
N LEU A 411 37.37 -6.08 19.84
CA LEU A 411 36.32 -5.84 18.81
C LEU A 411 34.95 -5.69 19.45
N GLY A 412 34.59 -6.59 20.38
CA GLY A 412 33.33 -6.51 21.11
C GLY A 412 33.18 -5.21 21.90
N SER A 413 34.27 -4.74 22.52
CA SER A 413 34.28 -3.44 23.22
C SER A 413 34.05 -2.27 22.28
N THR A 414 34.57 -2.33 21.04
CA THR A 414 34.37 -1.33 20.02
C THR A 414 32.92 -1.36 19.52
N ILE A 415 32.37 -2.55 19.21
CA ILE A 415 30.98 -2.75 18.79
C ILE A 415 30.02 -2.26 19.86
N SER A 416 30.21 -2.63 21.14
CA SER A 416 29.37 -2.18 22.24
C SER A 416 29.32 -0.66 22.32
N ARG A 417 30.46 0.02 22.24
CA ARG A 417 30.52 1.49 22.26
C ARG A 417 29.80 2.13 21.08
N ILE A 418 29.81 1.51 19.89
CA ILE A 418 29.14 1.98 18.70
C ILE A 418 27.62 1.78 18.82
N LEU A 419 27.19 0.62 19.36
CA LEU A 419 25.80 0.21 19.38
C LEU A 419 25.00 0.77 20.56
N ILE A 420 25.67 1.20 21.66
CA ILE A 420 24.99 1.77 22.82
C ILE A 420 24.03 2.86 22.34
N SER A 421 22.75 2.69 22.69
CA SER A 421 21.65 3.62 22.33
C SER A 421 21.37 3.77 20.82
N SER A 422 21.85 2.85 19.97
CA SER A 422 21.51 2.85 18.55
C SER A 422 20.08 2.37 18.30
N SER A 423 19.13 3.31 18.35
CA SER A 423 17.68 3.01 18.19
C SER A 423 17.33 2.33 16.86
N ARG A 424 18.08 2.60 15.81
CA ARG A 424 17.88 1.96 14.50
C ARG A 424 18.17 0.47 14.55
N VAL A 425 19.33 0.08 15.13
CA VAL A 425 19.69 -1.34 15.29
C VAL A 425 18.75 -2.03 16.27
N GLN A 426 18.39 -1.35 17.38
CA GLN A 426 17.44 -1.89 18.37
C GLN A 426 16.11 -2.27 17.71
N ARG A 427 15.51 -1.38 16.92
CA ARG A 427 14.22 -1.64 16.24
C ARG A 427 14.34 -2.82 15.27
N SER A 428 15.35 -2.83 14.41
CA SER A 428 15.54 -3.94 13.45
C SER A 428 15.80 -5.27 14.16
N ALA A 429 16.55 -5.27 15.25
CA ALA A 429 16.80 -6.48 16.03
C ALA A 429 15.55 -6.99 16.76
N LEU A 430 14.70 -6.08 17.28
CA LEU A 430 13.42 -6.43 17.90
C LEU A 430 12.41 -6.99 16.90
N ASP A 431 12.38 -6.46 15.66
CA ASP A 431 11.54 -7.00 14.58
C ASP A 431 11.93 -8.45 14.24
N VAL A 432 13.22 -8.72 14.07
CA VAL A 432 13.72 -10.09 13.85
C VAL A 432 13.48 -10.98 15.07
N LEU A 433 13.69 -10.47 16.29
CA LEU A 433 13.43 -11.19 17.53
C LEU A 433 11.96 -11.62 17.61
N GLY A 434 11.03 -10.72 17.30
CA GLY A 434 9.60 -11.03 17.28
C GLY A 434 9.29 -12.18 16.32
N LYS A 435 9.78 -12.11 15.08
CA LYS A 435 9.57 -13.17 14.07
C LYS A 435 10.18 -14.52 14.44
N LEU A 436 11.31 -14.54 15.14
CA LEU A 436 11.93 -15.78 15.64
C LEU A 436 11.07 -16.51 16.68
N SER A 437 10.10 -15.87 17.31
CA SER A 437 9.17 -16.52 18.24
C SER A 437 8.31 -17.60 17.60
N GLU A 438 8.05 -17.52 16.30
CA GLU A 438 7.22 -18.50 15.57
C GLU A 438 7.97 -19.82 15.30
N ILE A 439 9.29 -19.84 15.55
CA ILE A 439 10.16 -20.97 15.21
C ILE A 439 10.39 -21.85 16.44
N LYS A 440 9.92 -23.10 16.39
CA LYS A 440 10.01 -24.06 17.51
C LYS A 440 11.43 -24.32 18.02
N ALA A 441 12.43 -24.24 17.15
CA ALA A 441 13.85 -24.46 17.53
C ALA A 441 14.38 -23.43 18.56
N CYS A 442 13.66 -22.32 18.78
CA CYS A 442 14.09 -21.24 19.69
C CYS A 442 13.62 -21.39 21.13
N GLU A 443 12.88 -22.45 21.47
CA GLU A 443 12.26 -22.63 22.79
C GLU A 443 13.27 -22.66 23.95
N THR A 444 14.48 -23.17 23.72
CA THR A 444 15.51 -23.33 24.74
C THR A 444 16.10 -22.01 25.26
N LEU A 445 15.99 -20.93 24.48
CA LEU A 445 16.55 -19.61 24.81
C LEU A 445 15.48 -18.61 25.32
N THR A 446 14.27 -19.07 25.58
CA THR A 446 13.14 -18.22 25.99
C THR A 446 13.46 -17.37 27.23
N GLY A 447 14.20 -17.92 28.20
CA GLY A 447 14.61 -17.19 29.39
C GLY A 447 15.44 -15.96 29.07
N SER A 448 16.51 -16.13 28.28
CA SER A 448 17.37 -15.02 27.89
C SER A 448 16.69 -13.97 27.03
N VAL A 449 15.70 -14.37 26.22
CA VAL A 449 14.86 -13.44 25.44
C VAL A 449 14.04 -12.55 26.38
N PHE A 450 13.34 -13.14 27.36
CA PHE A 450 12.53 -12.33 28.29
C PHE A 450 13.40 -11.46 29.19
N ASP A 451 14.59 -11.91 29.61
CA ASP A 451 15.51 -11.07 30.37
C ASP A 451 15.88 -9.79 29.59
N VAL A 452 16.15 -9.91 28.29
CA VAL A 452 16.45 -8.74 27.44
C VAL A 452 15.20 -7.90 27.20
N LEU A 453 14.04 -8.50 26.87
CA LEU A 453 12.81 -7.75 26.62
C LEU A 453 12.37 -6.96 27.86
N LEU A 454 12.40 -7.59 29.05
CA LEU A 454 12.06 -6.93 30.31
C LEU A 454 13.05 -5.79 30.60
N ALA A 455 14.34 -5.97 30.37
CA ALA A 455 15.32 -4.91 30.54
C ALA A 455 15.02 -3.67 29.66
N TYR A 456 14.56 -3.85 28.41
CA TYR A 456 14.10 -2.74 27.56
C TYR A 456 12.79 -2.11 28.05
N LEU A 457 11.85 -2.95 28.48
CA LEU A 457 10.57 -2.49 29.01
C LEU A 457 10.73 -1.71 30.32
N GLU A 458 11.66 -2.06 31.18
CA GLU A 458 11.92 -1.42 32.49
C GLU A 458 12.76 -0.15 32.38
N SER A 459 13.66 -0.07 31.38
CA SER A 459 14.59 1.05 31.22
C SER A 459 13.88 2.37 30.93
N PRO A 460 14.02 3.41 31.75
CA PRO A 460 13.41 4.71 31.52
C PRO A 460 13.97 5.44 30.28
N ASN A 461 15.16 5.03 29.82
CA ASN A 461 15.85 5.61 28.69
C ASN A 461 15.44 5.00 27.34
N THR A 462 14.59 3.98 27.34
CA THR A 462 14.07 3.39 26.11
C THR A 462 13.13 4.38 25.41
N ILE A 463 13.47 4.81 24.21
CA ILE A 463 12.65 5.74 23.42
C ILE A 463 11.33 5.08 22.99
N SER A 464 10.28 5.89 22.78
CA SER A 464 8.92 5.42 22.45
C SER A 464 8.89 4.42 21.29
N THR A 465 9.58 4.71 20.19
CA THR A 465 9.61 3.84 18.99
C THR A 465 10.29 2.48 19.23
N VAL A 466 11.29 2.40 20.12
CA VAL A 466 11.92 1.12 20.53
C VAL A 466 11.01 0.38 21.50
N LEU A 467 10.35 1.13 22.41
CA LEU A 467 9.41 0.57 23.37
C LEU A 467 8.23 -0.12 22.68
N THR A 468 7.64 0.52 21.67
CA THR A 468 6.56 -0.07 20.84
C THR A 468 7.02 -1.39 20.20
N LYS A 469 8.23 -1.43 19.62
CA LYS A 469 8.80 -2.66 19.06
C LYS A 469 9.07 -3.72 20.12
N THR A 470 9.48 -3.29 21.33
CA THR A 470 9.69 -4.22 22.45
C THR A 470 8.36 -4.84 22.90
N PHE A 471 7.29 -4.06 22.99
CA PHE A 471 5.96 -4.57 23.28
C PHE A 471 5.48 -5.57 22.22
N GLN A 472 5.68 -5.26 20.91
CA GLN A 472 5.32 -6.17 19.83
C GLN A 472 6.08 -7.50 19.95
N ALA A 473 7.41 -7.48 20.13
CA ALA A 473 8.21 -8.69 20.31
C ALA A 473 7.79 -9.46 21.56
N THR A 474 7.55 -8.76 22.70
CA THR A 474 7.10 -9.38 23.95
C THR A 474 5.76 -10.10 23.77
N SER A 475 4.83 -9.48 23.04
CA SER A 475 3.53 -10.06 22.70
C SER A 475 3.68 -11.37 21.93
N MET A 476 4.49 -11.36 20.86
CA MET A 476 4.72 -12.54 20.04
C MET A 476 5.35 -13.69 20.83
N TRP A 477 6.33 -13.41 21.68
CA TRP A 477 6.96 -14.42 22.54
C TRP A 477 6.02 -14.94 23.63
N LEU A 478 5.16 -14.11 24.24
CA LEU A 478 4.15 -14.56 25.21
C LEU A 478 3.12 -15.48 24.57
N LEU A 479 2.66 -15.14 23.35
CA LEU A 479 1.72 -15.98 22.58
C LEU A 479 2.35 -17.34 22.23
N CYS A 480 3.61 -17.35 21.81
CA CYS A 480 4.35 -18.56 21.51
C CYS A 480 4.43 -19.47 22.76
N LEU A 481 4.85 -18.93 23.91
CA LEU A 481 4.92 -19.67 25.17
C LEU A 481 3.60 -20.33 25.59
N GLN A 482 2.49 -19.61 25.44
CA GLN A 482 1.17 -20.08 25.82
C GLN A 482 0.66 -21.21 24.91
N ASN A 483 1.17 -21.34 23.69
CA ASN A 483 0.78 -22.37 22.72
C ASN A 483 1.61 -23.64 22.84
N GLN A 484 2.67 -23.66 23.66
CA GLN A 484 3.54 -24.83 23.84
C GLN A 484 2.93 -25.85 24.79
N SER A 485 2.79 -27.08 24.33
CA SER A 485 2.32 -28.22 25.15
C SER A 485 3.40 -28.63 26.17
N GLY A 486 3.29 -28.17 27.40
CA GLY A 486 4.21 -28.51 28.48
C GLY A 486 4.99 -27.33 29.08
N SER A 487 4.64 -26.10 28.72
CA SER A 487 5.23 -24.89 29.32
C SER A 487 4.97 -24.86 30.83
N ASN A 488 6.00 -24.52 31.60
CA ASN A 488 5.92 -24.41 33.05
C ASN A 488 5.02 -23.21 33.42
N SER A 489 3.79 -23.49 33.90
CA SER A 489 2.79 -22.48 34.28
C SER A 489 3.36 -21.47 35.28
N GLN A 490 4.25 -21.88 36.18
CA GLN A 490 4.91 -20.99 37.13
C GLN A 490 5.86 -19.98 36.44
N GLN A 491 6.54 -20.40 35.41
CA GLN A 491 7.43 -19.51 34.65
C GLN A 491 6.62 -18.45 33.89
N ILE A 492 5.52 -18.85 33.27
CA ILE A 492 4.60 -17.93 32.56
C ILE A 492 4.02 -16.94 33.54
N GLU A 493 3.51 -17.39 34.70
CA GLU A 493 2.96 -16.51 35.75
C GLU A 493 4.01 -15.49 36.24
N LYS A 494 5.26 -15.92 36.41
CA LYS A 494 6.37 -15.02 36.80
C LYS A 494 6.62 -13.94 35.76
N ILE A 495 6.67 -14.32 34.46
CA ILE A 495 6.89 -13.37 33.37
C ILE A 495 5.70 -12.40 33.28
N LEU A 496 4.46 -12.88 33.33
CA LEU A 496 3.27 -12.04 33.27
C LEU A 496 3.21 -11.03 34.43
N LYS A 497 3.55 -11.45 35.63
CA LYS A 497 3.64 -10.52 36.79
C LYS A 497 4.67 -9.41 36.54
N ALA A 498 5.85 -9.75 36.01
CA ALA A 498 6.86 -8.76 35.67
C ALA A 498 6.35 -7.80 34.58
N VAL A 499 5.72 -8.30 33.53
CA VAL A 499 5.13 -7.50 32.44
C VAL A 499 4.04 -6.54 33.00
N PHE A 500 3.14 -7.02 33.84
CA PHE A 500 2.09 -6.15 34.40
C PHE A 500 2.64 -5.09 35.36
N LEU A 501 3.71 -5.41 36.12
CA LEU A 501 4.39 -4.42 36.96
C LEU A 501 5.01 -3.30 36.10
N VAL A 502 5.60 -3.66 34.96
CA VAL A 502 6.10 -2.67 33.99
C VAL A 502 4.94 -1.86 33.39
N LEU A 503 3.86 -2.51 32.96
CA LEU A 503 2.69 -1.83 32.40
C LEU A 503 2.12 -0.79 33.36
N GLN A 504 1.99 -1.09 34.66
CA GLN A 504 1.55 -0.11 35.67
C GLN A 504 2.40 1.16 35.64
N LYS A 505 3.73 1.01 35.53
CA LYS A 505 4.64 2.16 35.44
C LYS A 505 4.48 2.93 34.13
N ARG A 506 4.32 2.20 33.00
CA ARG A 506 4.25 2.81 31.67
C ARG A 506 2.90 3.51 31.40
N LEU A 507 1.80 3.00 31.93
CA LEU A 507 0.49 3.64 31.87
C LEU A 507 0.46 4.99 32.64
N CYS A 508 1.34 5.19 33.60
CA CYS A 508 1.52 6.44 34.33
C CYS A 508 2.65 7.32 33.75
N SER A 509 3.15 7.03 32.54
CA SER A 509 4.22 7.80 31.92
C SER A 509 3.77 9.24 31.60
N PRO A 510 4.66 10.26 31.76
CA PRO A 510 4.37 11.61 31.31
C PRO A 510 4.25 11.71 29.77
N TRP A 511 4.84 10.80 29.04
CA TRP A 511 4.84 10.77 27.56
C TRP A 511 3.62 10.03 27.04
N TRP A 512 2.81 10.69 26.24
CA TRP A 512 1.57 10.13 25.72
C TRP A 512 1.81 8.91 24.81
N GLU A 513 2.87 8.93 23.98
CA GLU A 513 3.24 7.82 23.09
C GLU A 513 3.55 6.53 23.87
N VAL A 514 4.06 6.68 25.10
CA VAL A 514 4.34 5.53 25.99
C VAL A 514 3.04 4.98 26.57
N ARG A 515 2.10 5.85 26.99
CA ARG A 515 0.80 5.43 27.50
C ARG A 515 0.00 4.73 26.41
N ASP A 516 -0.04 5.33 25.23
CA ASP A 516 -0.71 4.80 24.03
C ASP A 516 -0.21 3.41 23.65
N SER A 517 1.10 3.24 23.42
CA SER A 517 1.71 1.94 23.09
C SER A 517 1.49 0.90 24.19
N SER A 518 1.39 1.32 25.46
CA SER A 518 1.12 0.41 26.58
C SER A 518 -0.32 -0.10 26.58
N LEU A 519 -1.27 0.76 26.20
CA LEU A 519 -2.68 0.41 26.06
C LEU A 519 -2.90 -0.50 24.84
N GLU A 520 -2.27 -0.21 23.70
CA GLU A 520 -2.29 -1.08 22.54
C GLU A 520 -1.75 -2.47 22.86
N PHE A 521 -0.62 -2.54 23.59
CA PHE A 521 -0.05 -3.80 24.03
C PHE A 521 -1.00 -4.57 24.96
N LEU A 522 -1.62 -3.88 25.94
CA LEU A 522 -2.61 -4.49 26.83
C LEU A 522 -3.82 -5.02 26.05
N ALA A 523 -4.36 -4.22 25.13
CA ALA A 523 -5.49 -4.63 24.29
C ALA A 523 -5.15 -5.90 23.50
N HIS A 524 -3.98 -5.93 22.85
CA HIS A 524 -3.51 -7.09 22.09
C HIS A 524 -3.32 -8.34 22.98
N LEU A 525 -2.71 -8.21 24.16
CA LEU A 525 -2.57 -9.32 25.09
C LEU A 525 -3.93 -9.84 25.56
N THR A 526 -4.85 -8.93 25.91
CA THR A 526 -6.17 -9.29 26.40
C THR A 526 -6.98 -10.00 25.31
N GLU A 527 -6.88 -9.57 24.07
CA GLU A 527 -7.55 -10.21 22.94
C GLU A 527 -7.13 -11.67 22.78
N HIS A 528 -5.82 -11.95 22.87
CA HIS A 528 -5.26 -13.27 22.53
C HIS A 528 -5.10 -14.20 23.73
N LEU A 529 -4.91 -13.66 24.95
CA LEU A 529 -4.62 -14.46 26.15
C LEU A 529 -5.79 -14.52 27.17
N ARG A 530 -6.93 -13.92 26.85
CA ARG A 530 -8.10 -13.84 27.76
C ARG A 530 -8.57 -15.17 28.34
N ASP A 531 -8.45 -16.26 27.55
CA ASP A 531 -8.92 -17.60 27.93
C ASP A 531 -7.89 -18.38 28.77
N LYS A 532 -6.71 -17.76 29.05
CA LYS A 532 -5.64 -18.37 29.83
C LYS A 532 -5.72 -17.94 31.28
N GLU A 533 -5.77 -18.92 32.17
CA GLU A 533 -5.95 -18.72 33.62
C GLU A 533 -4.79 -17.92 34.25
N GLU A 534 -3.55 -18.20 33.82
CA GLU A 534 -2.35 -17.51 34.32
C GLU A 534 -2.39 -16.01 33.98
N PHE A 535 -2.84 -15.68 32.77
CA PHE A 535 -3.02 -14.29 32.34
C PHE A 535 -4.10 -13.60 33.16
N ARG A 536 -5.27 -14.23 33.29
CA ARG A 536 -6.41 -13.70 34.02
C ARG A 536 -6.04 -13.42 35.49
N LYS A 537 -5.45 -14.41 36.17
CA LYS A 537 -5.04 -14.28 37.57
C LYS A 537 -4.00 -13.17 37.77
N SER A 538 -3.01 -13.09 36.89
CA SER A 538 -1.95 -12.06 36.97
C SER A 538 -2.50 -10.66 36.72
N LEU A 539 -3.42 -10.49 35.75
CA LEU A 539 -4.04 -9.22 35.42
C LEU A 539 -4.95 -8.73 36.55
N LEU A 540 -5.83 -9.59 37.11
CA LEU A 540 -6.74 -9.24 38.21
C LEU A 540 -5.99 -8.90 39.51
N SER A 541 -4.80 -9.45 39.71
CA SER A 541 -3.95 -9.11 40.86
C SER A 541 -3.17 -7.81 40.72
N SER A 542 -3.29 -7.15 39.56
CA SER A 542 -2.58 -5.90 39.24
C SER A 542 -3.51 -4.69 39.23
N GLU A 543 -2.93 -3.47 39.29
CA GLU A 543 -3.66 -2.20 39.18
C GLU A 543 -3.95 -1.82 37.70
N VAL A 544 -3.52 -2.63 36.74
CA VAL A 544 -3.61 -2.31 35.30
C VAL A 544 -5.04 -2.04 34.86
N PRO A 545 -6.08 -2.83 35.22
CA PRO A 545 -7.45 -2.54 34.77
C PRO A 545 -7.94 -1.16 35.26
N ARG A 546 -7.68 -0.79 36.52
CA ARG A 546 -8.06 0.50 37.08
C ARG A 546 -7.35 1.67 36.41
N LEU A 547 -6.04 1.52 36.16
CA LEU A 547 -5.26 2.55 35.49
C LEU A 547 -5.73 2.74 34.02
N THR A 548 -6.11 1.65 33.35
CA THR A 548 -6.67 1.70 31.99
C THR A 548 -7.98 2.48 31.94
N GLU A 549 -8.87 2.25 32.92
CA GLU A 549 -10.13 2.97 33.02
C GLU A 549 -9.92 4.49 33.24
N ASN A 550 -8.95 4.87 34.08
CA ASN A 550 -8.62 6.28 34.30
C ASN A 550 -8.12 6.99 33.03
N LEU A 551 -7.48 6.26 32.10
CA LEU A 551 -6.98 6.83 30.85
C LEU A 551 -8.07 7.08 29.77
N LEU A 552 -9.33 6.73 30.05
CA LEU A 552 -10.47 7.21 29.24
C LEU A 552 -10.63 8.74 29.30
N GLU A 553 -10.11 9.38 30.34
CA GLU A 553 -10.11 10.84 30.54
C GLU A 553 -8.74 11.48 30.26
N ASP A 554 -7.83 10.78 29.56
CA ASP A 554 -6.51 11.31 29.23
C ASP A 554 -6.63 12.57 28.36
N PRO A 555 -5.78 13.59 28.57
CA PRO A 555 -5.78 14.79 27.74
C PRO A 555 -5.54 14.49 26.25
N GLU A 556 -4.78 13.44 25.92
CA GLU A 556 -4.44 13.09 24.54
C GLU A 556 -5.50 12.17 23.90
N SER A 557 -6.01 12.56 22.75
CA SER A 557 -7.07 11.83 22.05
C SER A 557 -6.65 10.41 21.61
N TYR A 558 -5.39 10.23 21.22
CA TYR A 558 -4.85 8.91 20.88
C TYR A 558 -4.86 7.96 22.08
N VAL A 559 -4.45 8.46 23.24
CA VAL A 559 -4.47 7.67 24.50
C VAL A 559 -5.90 7.31 24.88
N ARG A 560 -6.86 8.25 24.78
CA ARG A 560 -8.29 7.95 25.04
C ARG A 560 -8.81 6.88 24.09
N ALA A 561 -8.45 6.94 22.79
CA ALA A 561 -8.86 5.94 21.79
C ALA A 561 -8.33 4.55 22.12
N SER A 562 -7.04 4.44 22.47
CA SER A 562 -6.41 3.18 22.88
C SER A 562 -6.97 2.67 24.22
N ALA A 563 -7.30 3.59 25.16
CA ALA A 563 -7.95 3.24 26.42
C ALA A 563 -9.36 2.67 26.17
N VAL A 564 -10.16 3.25 25.28
CA VAL A 564 -11.47 2.73 24.88
C VAL A 564 -11.34 1.30 24.34
N THR A 565 -10.35 1.04 23.47
CA THR A 565 -10.12 -0.29 22.91
C THR A 565 -9.72 -1.29 24.01
N ALA A 566 -8.78 -0.91 24.88
CA ALA A 566 -8.33 -1.77 25.98
C ALA A 566 -9.45 -2.06 26.98
N VAL A 567 -10.23 -1.04 27.40
CA VAL A 567 -11.41 -1.18 28.26
C VAL A 567 -12.45 -2.09 27.60
N GLY A 568 -12.65 -1.94 26.29
CA GLY A 568 -13.55 -2.80 25.51
C GLY A 568 -13.20 -4.28 25.59
N HIS A 569 -11.91 -4.62 25.45
CA HIS A 569 -11.43 -6.01 25.59
C HIS A 569 -11.52 -6.51 27.04
N LEU A 570 -11.17 -5.67 28.01
CA LEU A 570 -11.28 -6.01 29.43
C LEU A 570 -12.73 -6.27 29.85
N ALA A 571 -13.69 -5.50 29.35
CA ALA A 571 -15.11 -5.65 29.64
C ALA A 571 -15.67 -7.01 29.16
N ILE A 572 -15.33 -7.42 27.94
CA ILE A 572 -15.72 -8.74 27.40
C ILE A 572 -15.25 -9.88 28.33
N CYS A 573 -14.09 -9.72 28.96
CA CYS A 573 -13.49 -10.69 29.84
C CYS A 573 -13.99 -10.63 31.28
N ASN A 574 -14.92 -9.73 31.60
CA ASN A 574 -15.44 -9.46 32.96
C ASN A 574 -14.38 -9.08 34.00
N TYR A 575 -13.31 -8.39 33.57
CA TYR A 575 -12.21 -7.98 34.47
C TYR A 575 -12.61 -6.83 35.43
N PHE A 576 -13.73 -6.18 35.21
CA PHE A 576 -14.27 -5.14 36.08
C PHE A 576 -15.31 -5.66 37.10
N ALA A 577 -15.56 -6.98 37.15
CA ALA A 577 -16.54 -7.56 38.06
C ALA A 577 -15.96 -7.69 39.47
N PRO A 578 -16.67 -7.27 40.52
CA PRO A 578 -16.28 -7.58 41.90
C PRO A 578 -16.33 -9.09 42.15
N GLU A 579 -15.48 -9.59 43.06
CA GLU A 579 -15.34 -11.00 43.41
C GLU A 579 -16.62 -11.67 44.00
N SER A 580 -17.69 -10.90 44.23
CA SER A 580 -18.95 -11.38 44.79
C SER A 580 -20.00 -11.69 43.71
N PRO A 581 -20.53 -12.95 43.63
CA PRO A 581 -21.24 -13.46 42.46
C PRO A 581 -22.69 -13.02 42.30
N VAL A 582 -23.32 -12.18 43.18
CA VAL A 582 -24.79 -12.14 43.23
C VAL A 582 -25.44 -10.85 42.66
N ALA A 583 -24.73 -9.73 42.52
CA ALA A 583 -25.38 -8.49 42.03
C ALA A 583 -24.46 -7.55 41.22
N GLY A 584 -23.17 -7.82 41.12
CA GLY A 584 -22.20 -6.82 40.64
C GLY A 584 -22.03 -6.77 39.13
N ASN A 585 -22.22 -7.87 38.38
CA ASN A 585 -21.81 -7.98 37.00
C ASN A 585 -22.65 -7.13 36.02
N GLN A 586 -23.95 -7.00 36.26
CA GLN A 586 -24.83 -6.24 35.37
C GLN A 586 -24.67 -4.74 35.55
N HIS A 587 -24.51 -4.27 36.81
CA HIS A 587 -24.32 -2.85 37.10
C HIS A 587 -22.99 -2.30 36.56
N ASN A 588 -21.90 -3.09 36.65
CA ASN A 588 -20.62 -2.71 36.08
C ASN A 588 -20.61 -2.68 34.54
N LYS A 589 -21.31 -3.63 33.90
CA LYS A 589 -21.50 -3.65 32.46
C LYS A 589 -22.23 -2.40 31.98
N GLU A 590 -23.38 -2.07 32.63
CA GLU A 590 -24.18 -0.90 32.30
C GLU A 590 -23.37 0.41 32.48
N ASN A 591 -22.54 0.49 33.51
CA ASN A 591 -21.67 1.64 33.73
C ASN A 591 -20.59 1.79 32.66
N THR A 592 -19.94 0.69 32.24
CA THR A 592 -18.94 0.74 31.16
C THR A 592 -19.57 1.13 29.82
N VAL A 593 -20.75 0.57 29.49
CA VAL A 593 -21.50 0.96 28.29
C VAL A 593 -21.84 2.45 28.32
N ALA A 594 -22.37 2.96 29.45
CA ALA A 594 -22.73 4.36 29.63
C ALA A 594 -21.52 5.31 29.46
N LYS A 595 -20.35 4.97 30.05
CA LYS A 595 -19.13 5.75 29.86
C LYS A 595 -18.68 5.83 28.39
N LEU A 596 -18.74 4.72 27.67
CA LEU A 596 -18.38 4.71 26.26
C LEU A 596 -19.41 5.43 25.38
N GLU A 597 -20.71 5.33 25.68
CA GLU A 597 -21.77 6.12 25.02
C GLU A 597 -21.56 7.63 25.28
N GLU A 598 -21.12 8.03 26.48
CA GLU A 598 -20.76 9.40 26.81
C GLU A 598 -19.59 9.89 25.96
N ILE A 599 -18.50 9.13 25.86
CA ILE A 599 -17.35 9.48 24.98
C ILE A 599 -17.82 9.61 23.52
N LEU A 600 -18.66 8.70 23.02
CA LEU A 600 -19.19 8.76 21.67
C LEU A 600 -19.95 10.06 21.39
N SER A 601 -20.69 10.58 22.38
CA SER A 601 -21.53 11.76 22.22
C SER A 601 -20.82 13.07 22.52
N THR A 602 -19.77 13.07 23.36
CA THR A 602 -19.19 14.30 23.91
C THR A 602 -17.72 14.53 23.58
N ASP A 603 -16.96 13.49 23.18
CA ASP A 603 -15.52 13.67 22.88
C ASP A 603 -15.35 14.57 21.64
N PRO A 604 -14.59 15.67 21.75
CA PRO A 604 -14.39 16.59 20.64
C PRO A 604 -13.63 15.96 19.46
N GLU A 605 -12.78 14.96 19.72
CA GLU A 605 -11.91 14.36 18.71
C GLU A 605 -12.51 13.10 18.09
N GLY A 606 -12.31 12.91 16.79
CA GLY A 606 -12.84 11.74 16.08
C GLY A 606 -12.24 10.40 16.51
N PHE A 607 -10.94 10.35 16.89
CA PHE A 607 -10.24 9.10 17.22
C PHE A 607 -10.90 8.30 18.36
N PRO A 608 -11.24 8.90 19.53
CA PRO A 608 -11.93 8.18 20.59
C PRO A 608 -13.33 7.71 20.15
N ARG A 609 -14.10 8.55 19.43
CA ARG A 609 -15.44 8.18 18.92
C ARG A 609 -15.37 7.01 17.95
N ARG A 610 -14.38 6.96 17.03
CA ARG A 610 -14.10 5.82 16.14
C ARG A 610 -13.79 4.55 16.94
N ALA A 611 -12.97 4.67 17.98
CA ALA A 611 -12.61 3.54 18.85
C ALA A 611 -13.85 2.98 19.57
N VAL A 612 -14.76 3.86 20.05
CA VAL A 612 -16.03 3.42 20.69
C VAL A 612 -16.89 2.62 19.71
N ILE A 613 -17.12 3.13 18.51
CA ILE A 613 -17.92 2.40 17.50
C ILE A 613 -17.29 1.04 17.16
N SER A 614 -15.98 0.99 17.02
CA SER A 614 -15.25 -0.26 16.78
C SER A 614 -15.44 -1.25 17.94
N THR A 615 -15.32 -0.77 19.18
CA THR A 615 -15.54 -1.55 20.40
C THR A 615 -16.97 -2.06 20.48
N PHE A 616 -17.97 -1.24 20.18
CA PHE A 616 -19.39 -1.64 20.17
C PHE A 616 -19.68 -2.69 19.08
N THR A 617 -19.06 -2.57 17.93
CA THR A 617 -19.14 -3.56 16.85
C THR A 617 -18.58 -4.91 17.30
N GLU A 618 -17.44 -4.90 17.99
CA GLU A 618 -16.84 -6.12 18.55
C GLU A 618 -17.68 -6.73 19.69
N TRP A 619 -18.24 -5.90 20.57
CA TRP A 619 -19.14 -6.36 21.62
C TRP A 619 -20.38 -7.03 21.06
N LEU A 620 -20.97 -6.47 20.01
CA LEU A 620 -22.09 -7.09 19.30
C LEU A 620 -21.68 -8.44 18.70
N ARG A 621 -20.54 -8.50 18.03
CA ARG A 621 -20.01 -9.73 17.40
C ARG A 621 -19.77 -10.85 18.40
N ARG A 622 -19.35 -10.51 19.62
CA ARG A 622 -19.07 -11.46 20.68
C ARG A 622 -20.26 -11.75 21.61
N GLY A 623 -21.42 -11.20 21.32
CA GLY A 623 -22.63 -11.41 22.11
C GLY A 623 -22.63 -10.73 23.49
N TYR A 624 -21.70 -9.79 23.71
CA TYR A 624 -21.61 -9.05 24.99
C TYR A 624 -22.86 -8.18 25.24
N ILE A 625 -23.50 -7.67 24.19
CA ILE A 625 -24.69 -6.80 24.30
C ILE A 625 -25.93 -7.59 24.72
N GLY A 626 -26.02 -8.88 24.39
CA GLY A 626 -27.15 -9.73 24.77
C GLY A 626 -28.04 -10.17 23.62
N PRO A 627 -29.30 -10.51 23.87
CA PRO A 627 -30.24 -11.03 22.87
C PRO A 627 -30.69 -9.94 21.88
N LEU A 628 -31.45 -10.32 20.84
CA LEU A 628 -31.89 -9.45 19.76
C LEU A 628 -32.58 -8.16 20.26
N GLU A 629 -33.46 -8.25 21.24
CA GLU A 629 -34.21 -7.08 21.75
C GLU A 629 -33.29 -6.02 22.39
N ASP A 630 -32.28 -6.46 23.13
CA ASP A 630 -31.29 -5.56 23.75
C ASP A 630 -30.35 -4.98 22.70
N ALA A 631 -29.92 -5.82 21.73
CA ALA A 631 -29.08 -5.40 20.61
C ALA A 631 -29.81 -4.40 19.71
N GLU A 632 -31.10 -4.58 19.42
CA GLU A 632 -31.92 -3.64 18.63
C GLU A 632 -31.97 -2.25 19.29
N LYS A 633 -32.27 -2.20 20.58
CA LYS A 633 -32.32 -0.95 21.37
C LYS A 633 -30.94 -0.27 21.42
N PHE A 634 -29.89 -1.07 21.64
CA PHE A 634 -28.51 -0.58 21.70
C PHE A 634 -28.07 0.02 20.37
N VAL A 635 -28.20 -0.73 19.28
CA VAL A 635 -27.83 -0.28 17.94
C VAL A 635 -28.60 0.97 17.54
N SER A 636 -29.92 1.03 17.84
CA SER A 636 -30.75 2.21 17.57
C SER A 636 -30.24 3.47 18.25
N ARG A 637 -29.87 3.38 19.57
CA ARG A 637 -29.30 4.53 20.30
C ARG A 637 -27.96 4.98 19.71
N VAL A 638 -27.08 4.01 19.44
CA VAL A 638 -25.75 4.31 18.88
C VAL A 638 -25.87 4.97 17.51
N ILE A 639 -26.74 4.48 16.63
CA ILE A 639 -26.94 5.06 15.30
C ILE A 639 -27.49 6.48 15.38
N GLN A 640 -28.43 6.76 16.28
CA GLN A 640 -28.95 8.13 16.51
C GLN A 640 -27.84 9.12 16.94
N THR A 641 -26.80 8.62 17.62
CA THR A 641 -25.66 9.46 18.01
C THR A 641 -24.71 9.72 16.84
N VAL A 642 -24.49 8.72 15.96
CA VAL A 642 -23.46 8.80 14.91
C VAL A 642 -23.97 9.27 13.55
N GLU A 643 -25.28 9.26 13.31
CA GLU A 643 -25.84 9.57 11.97
C GLU A 643 -25.47 10.98 11.45
N HIS A 644 -25.19 11.92 12.36
CA HIS A 644 -24.80 13.30 12.03
C HIS A 644 -23.40 13.65 12.55
N ASP A 645 -22.56 12.67 12.87
CA ASP A 645 -21.20 12.94 13.34
C ASP A 645 -20.40 13.66 12.25
N LEU A 646 -19.61 14.66 12.64
CA LEU A 646 -18.77 15.42 11.71
C LEU A 646 -17.68 14.56 11.07
N ASP A 647 -17.24 13.51 11.77
CA ASP A 647 -16.22 12.60 11.30
C ASP A 647 -16.85 11.48 10.45
N TRP A 648 -16.49 11.44 9.18
CA TRP A 648 -17.01 10.44 8.24
C TRP A 648 -16.65 9.00 8.61
N GLU A 649 -15.52 8.76 9.27
CA GLU A 649 -15.13 7.42 9.72
C GLU A 649 -15.99 6.94 10.89
N VAL A 650 -16.51 7.84 11.73
CA VAL A 650 -17.50 7.51 12.75
C VAL A 650 -18.82 7.10 12.09
N ARG A 651 -19.30 7.86 11.08
CA ARG A 651 -20.50 7.50 10.30
C ARG A 651 -20.32 6.15 9.58
N LEU A 652 -19.13 5.93 8.97
CA LEU A 652 -18.78 4.64 8.36
C LEU A 652 -18.74 3.51 9.41
N GLY A 653 -18.26 3.77 10.61
CA GLY A 653 -18.31 2.87 11.76
C GLY A 653 -19.74 2.47 12.10
N GLY A 654 -20.69 3.42 12.08
CA GLY A 654 -22.12 3.17 12.24
C GLY A 654 -22.66 2.16 11.22
N LEU A 655 -22.30 2.30 9.95
CA LEU A 655 -22.66 1.34 8.89
C LEU A 655 -22.09 -0.05 9.15
N LYS A 656 -20.85 -0.15 9.62
CA LYS A 656 -20.22 -1.43 10.02
C LYS A 656 -20.95 -2.07 11.20
N LEU A 657 -21.42 -1.29 12.16
CA LEU A 657 -22.22 -1.76 13.28
C LEU A 657 -23.55 -2.34 12.79
N VAL A 658 -24.28 -1.63 11.90
CA VAL A 658 -25.54 -2.11 11.29
C VAL A 658 -25.32 -3.39 10.49
N LYS A 659 -24.23 -3.46 9.70
CA LYS A 659 -23.84 -4.67 8.98
C LYS A 659 -23.62 -5.85 9.93
N THR A 660 -22.90 -5.63 11.02
CA THR A 660 -22.61 -6.66 12.03
C THR A 660 -23.90 -7.13 12.71
N PHE A 661 -24.81 -6.22 13.04
CA PHE A 661 -26.14 -6.54 13.59
C PHE A 661 -26.92 -7.43 12.62
N PHE A 662 -26.98 -7.07 11.35
CA PHE A 662 -27.62 -7.88 10.31
C PHE A 662 -26.99 -9.27 10.18
N GLU A 663 -25.66 -9.37 10.12
CA GLU A 663 -24.97 -10.64 9.93
C GLU A 663 -25.14 -11.61 11.09
N ILE A 664 -25.17 -11.09 12.33
CA ILE A 664 -25.26 -11.94 13.52
C ILE A 664 -26.67 -12.45 13.76
N PHE A 665 -27.66 -11.59 13.66
CA PHE A 665 -29.02 -11.93 14.06
C PHE A 665 -29.88 -12.51 12.92
N PHE A 666 -29.56 -12.18 11.67
CA PHE A 666 -30.43 -12.52 10.55
C PHE A 666 -29.75 -13.34 9.43
N LYS A 667 -28.46 -13.15 9.16
CA LYS A 667 -27.77 -13.83 8.05
C LYS A 667 -27.22 -15.22 8.42
N LYS A 668 -26.88 -15.47 9.69
CA LYS A 668 -26.40 -16.79 10.11
C LYS A 668 -27.57 -17.77 10.19
N PRO A 669 -27.52 -18.94 9.48
CA PRO A 669 -28.56 -19.96 9.64
C PRO A 669 -28.53 -20.47 11.09
N LYS A 670 -29.67 -20.44 11.78
CA LYS A 670 -29.87 -21.25 12.98
C LYS A 670 -29.67 -22.70 12.58
N ALA A 671 -28.87 -23.46 13.30
CA ALA A 671 -28.34 -24.80 12.97
C ALA A 671 -29.36 -25.87 12.48
N ASP A 672 -30.66 -25.58 12.50
CA ASP A 672 -31.75 -26.53 12.16
C ASP A 672 -32.57 -26.15 10.91
N ILE A 673 -32.25 -25.05 10.17
CA ILE A 673 -33.07 -24.60 9.04
C ILE A 673 -32.18 -24.29 7.84
N SER A 674 -32.32 -25.08 6.77
CA SER A 674 -31.52 -24.98 5.54
C SER A 674 -31.86 -23.79 4.63
N GLU A 675 -32.97 -23.07 4.87
CA GLU A 675 -33.36 -21.84 4.12
C GLU A 675 -33.98 -20.82 5.07
N PRO A 676 -33.76 -19.49 4.85
CA PRO A 676 -34.43 -18.47 5.64
C PRO A 676 -35.93 -18.54 5.39
N SER A 677 -36.69 -18.82 6.44
CA SER A 677 -38.15 -18.81 6.35
C SER A 677 -38.62 -17.36 6.11
N THR A 678 -39.73 -17.16 5.38
CA THR A 678 -40.35 -15.84 5.14
C THR A 678 -40.65 -15.10 6.44
N ILE A 679 -40.96 -15.82 7.53
CA ILE A 679 -41.17 -15.24 8.87
C ILE A 679 -39.90 -14.57 9.42
N HIS A 680 -38.73 -15.15 9.16
CA HIS A 680 -37.46 -14.57 9.62
C HIS A 680 -37.06 -13.30 8.83
N GLN A 681 -37.40 -13.27 7.53
CA GLN A 681 -37.19 -12.09 6.68
C GLN A 681 -38.09 -10.93 7.12
N ASP A 682 -39.37 -11.18 7.40
CA ASP A 682 -40.32 -10.19 7.92
C ASP A 682 -39.88 -9.63 9.27
N GLU A 683 -39.42 -10.46 10.19
CA GLU A 683 -38.88 -10.06 11.49
C GLU A 683 -37.66 -9.13 11.33
N CYS A 684 -36.78 -9.43 10.40
CA CYS A 684 -35.62 -8.62 10.09
C CYS A 684 -36.00 -7.23 9.60
N VAL A 685 -36.90 -7.16 8.60
CA VAL A 685 -37.39 -5.89 8.07
C VAL A 685 -38.05 -5.05 9.16
N GLN A 686 -38.91 -5.70 10.01
CA GLN A 686 -39.54 -5.02 11.13
C GLN A 686 -38.55 -4.49 12.16
N ALA A 687 -37.52 -5.27 12.51
CA ALA A 687 -36.46 -4.83 13.43
C ALA A 687 -35.71 -3.60 12.89
N PHE A 688 -35.35 -3.62 11.58
CA PHE A 688 -34.70 -2.49 10.93
C PHE A 688 -35.57 -1.24 10.87
N CYS A 689 -36.89 -1.38 10.65
CA CYS A 689 -37.82 -0.27 10.70
C CYS A 689 -37.94 0.31 12.12
N ARG A 690 -38.16 -0.56 13.14
CA ARG A 690 -38.25 -0.12 14.54
C ARG A 690 -37.02 0.59 15.03
N ALA A 691 -35.84 0.07 14.69
CA ALA A 691 -34.56 0.64 15.05
C ALA A 691 -34.13 1.84 14.18
N LYS A 692 -34.95 2.27 13.21
CA LYS A 692 -34.69 3.36 12.24
C LYS A 692 -33.44 3.17 11.39
N LEU A 693 -32.99 1.92 11.21
CA LEU A 693 -31.76 1.63 10.47
C LEU A 693 -31.90 1.89 8.97
N PHE A 694 -33.09 1.69 8.38
CA PHE A 694 -33.31 2.05 6.97
C PHE A 694 -33.18 3.55 6.74
N SER A 695 -33.71 4.40 7.65
CA SER A 695 -33.52 5.83 7.55
C SER A 695 -32.05 6.20 7.47
N PHE A 696 -31.25 5.68 8.38
CA PHE A 696 -29.79 5.89 8.40
C PHE A 696 -29.12 5.39 7.11
N LEU A 697 -29.47 4.19 6.64
CA LEU A 697 -28.87 3.61 5.42
C LEU A 697 -29.17 4.45 4.18
N PHE A 698 -30.44 4.87 4.00
CA PHE A 698 -30.83 5.68 2.84
C PHE A 698 -30.25 7.10 2.91
N GLN A 699 -30.16 7.71 4.08
CA GLN A 699 -29.49 9.00 4.27
C GLN A 699 -28.00 8.90 3.94
N SER A 700 -27.35 7.82 4.38
CA SER A 700 -25.93 7.58 4.11
C SER A 700 -25.59 7.40 2.63
N LEU A 701 -26.54 7.03 1.76
CA LEU A 701 -26.33 7.02 0.30
C LEU A 701 -25.97 8.40 -0.25
N CYS A 702 -26.39 9.45 0.44
CA CYS A 702 -26.25 10.85 0.06
C CYS A 702 -25.14 11.56 0.81
N ASP A 703 -24.37 10.82 1.58
CA ASP A 703 -23.26 11.37 2.35
C ASP A 703 -22.28 12.10 1.42
N CYS A 704 -21.77 13.25 1.88
CA CYS A 704 -20.74 13.99 1.15
C CYS A 704 -19.45 13.19 1.00
N ASP A 705 -19.21 12.26 1.92
CA ASP A 705 -18.03 11.38 1.92
C ASP A 705 -18.34 10.07 1.18
N LYS A 706 -17.74 9.92 0.02
CA LYS A 706 -17.94 8.78 -0.90
C LYS A 706 -17.83 7.40 -0.24
N PRO A 707 -16.88 7.10 0.66
CA PRO A 707 -16.79 5.79 1.32
C PRO A 707 -18.04 5.45 2.14
N VAL A 708 -18.70 6.45 2.73
CA VAL A 708 -19.95 6.25 3.48
C VAL A 708 -21.07 5.86 2.52
N GLY A 709 -21.26 6.63 1.42
CA GLY A 709 -22.26 6.33 0.40
C GLY A 709 -22.08 4.94 -0.24
N GLN A 710 -20.83 4.58 -0.59
CA GLN A 710 -20.52 3.26 -1.13
C GLN A 710 -20.81 2.13 -0.14
N SER A 711 -20.44 2.31 1.13
CA SER A 711 -20.70 1.30 2.16
C SER A 711 -22.21 1.10 2.40
N ALA A 712 -22.98 2.17 2.42
CA ALA A 712 -24.44 2.12 2.53
C ALA A 712 -25.07 1.39 1.32
N CYS A 713 -24.62 1.70 0.10
CA CYS A 713 -25.08 1.04 -1.12
C CYS A 713 -24.78 -0.47 -1.11
N HIS A 714 -23.56 -0.87 -0.75
CA HIS A 714 -23.18 -2.28 -0.64
C HIS A 714 -24.01 -3.02 0.41
N LEU A 715 -24.34 -2.36 1.51
CA LEU A 715 -25.14 -2.95 2.59
C LEU A 715 -26.60 -3.18 2.14
N LEU A 716 -27.21 -2.20 1.47
CA LEU A 716 -28.56 -2.30 0.89
C LEU A 716 -28.61 -3.35 -0.22
N LEU A 717 -27.60 -3.44 -1.09
CA LEU A 717 -27.45 -4.51 -2.08
C LEU A 717 -27.40 -5.89 -1.41
N GLY A 718 -26.58 -6.03 -0.39
CA GLY A 718 -26.46 -7.27 0.38
C GLY A 718 -27.76 -7.66 1.07
N PHE A 719 -28.48 -6.68 1.60
CA PHE A 719 -29.78 -6.87 2.23
C PHE A 719 -30.86 -7.31 1.22
N ARG A 720 -30.94 -6.63 0.07
CA ARG A 720 -31.85 -7.00 -1.03
C ARG A 720 -31.58 -8.42 -1.55
N SER A 721 -30.29 -8.74 -1.79
CA SER A 721 -29.91 -10.08 -2.27
C SER A 721 -30.24 -11.19 -1.26
N TRP A 722 -30.24 -10.89 0.04
CA TRP A 722 -30.65 -11.83 1.08
C TRP A 722 -32.17 -11.98 1.16
N LEU A 723 -32.95 -10.92 0.92
CA LEU A 723 -34.41 -10.97 0.85
C LEU A 723 -34.90 -11.75 -0.40
N TYR A 724 -34.20 -11.62 -1.52
CA TYR A 724 -34.61 -12.17 -2.82
C TYR A 724 -33.53 -13.04 -3.46
N PRO A 725 -33.22 -14.24 -2.92
CA PRO A 725 -32.10 -15.07 -3.39
C PRO A 725 -32.25 -15.59 -4.82
N PHE A 726 -33.46 -15.54 -5.44
CA PHE A 726 -33.77 -16.09 -6.76
C PHE A 726 -34.05 -15.05 -7.86
N HIS A 727 -33.90 -13.75 -7.61
CA HIS A 727 -34.27 -12.71 -8.58
C HIS A 727 -33.15 -12.25 -9.54
N THR A 728 -32.11 -13.04 -9.78
CA THR A 728 -30.93 -12.58 -10.53
C THR A 728 -31.02 -12.74 -12.06
N LEU A 729 -32.11 -13.22 -12.68
CA LEU A 729 -32.09 -13.48 -14.15
C LEU A 729 -33.38 -13.17 -14.96
N GLU A 730 -34.48 -12.70 -14.40
CA GLU A 730 -35.72 -12.52 -15.19
C GLU A 730 -36.28 -11.10 -15.31
N ALA A 731 -35.52 -10.08 -14.96
CA ALA A 731 -35.99 -8.68 -15.03
C ALA A 731 -36.10 -8.10 -16.47
N SER A 732 -35.77 -8.87 -17.52
CA SER A 732 -35.79 -8.39 -18.92
C SER A 732 -37.09 -8.61 -19.69
N GLN A 733 -38.10 -9.30 -19.17
CA GLN A 733 -39.33 -9.64 -19.91
C GLN A 733 -40.63 -9.48 -19.12
N ARG A 734 -40.86 -8.36 -18.48
CA ARG A 734 -42.25 -7.98 -18.11
C ARG A 734 -42.66 -6.70 -18.80
N THR A 735 -43.18 -6.84 -20.03
CA THR A 735 -43.97 -5.83 -20.70
C THR A 735 -45.39 -5.87 -20.16
N GLY A 736 -45.85 -4.79 -19.53
CA GLY A 736 -47.24 -4.59 -19.15
C GLY A 736 -47.39 -3.72 -17.91
N ASP A 737 -47.80 -2.45 -18.12
CA ASP A 737 -48.35 -1.47 -17.17
C ASP A 737 -47.89 -1.62 -15.68
N ALA A 738 -46.61 -1.34 -15.41
CA ALA A 738 -46.13 -1.07 -14.06
C ALA A 738 -46.17 0.46 -13.81
N PRO A 739 -46.57 0.92 -12.62
CA PRO A 739 -46.46 2.33 -12.26
C PRO A 739 -44.95 2.75 -12.41
N ALA A 740 -44.76 3.97 -12.91
CA ALA A 740 -43.45 4.52 -13.24
C ALA A 740 -42.43 4.25 -12.12
N ARG A 741 -41.40 3.50 -12.45
CA ARG A 741 -40.25 3.22 -11.52
C ARG A 741 -39.72 4.57 -11.05
N PRO A 742 -39.58 4.78 -9.72
CA PRO A 742 -38.82 5.93 -9.24
C PRO A 742 -37.39 5.82 -9.77
N SER A 743 -37.09 6.67 -10.73
CA SER A 743 -35.77 6.73 -11.37
C SER A 743 -34.73 7.25 -10.37
N ILE A 744 -33.44 6.98 -10.63
CA ILE A 744 -32.32 7.65 -9.97
C ILE A 744 -32.52 9.16 -9.94
N ALA A 745 -33.17 9.73 -10.95
CA ALA A 745 -33.62 11.13 -10.98
C ALA A 745 -34.55 11.51 -9.80
N TRP A 746 -35.35 10.60 -9.28
CA TRP A 746 -36.16 10.87 -8.08
C TRP A 746 -35.31 10.91 -6.82
N LEU A 747 -34.43 9.92 -6.62
CA LEU A 747 -33.42 9.94 -5.57
C LEU A 747 -32.55 11.21 -5.69
N GLN A 748 -32.02 11.50 -6.87
CA GLN A 748 -31.22 12.69 -7.12
C GLN A 748 -32.01 14.00 -6.96
N SER A 749 -33.31 14.04 -7.32
CA SER A 749 -34.14 15.22 -7.10
C SER A 749 -34.50 15.42 -5.63
N THR A 750 -34.75 14.33 -4.92
CA THR A 750 -34.96 14.34 -3.46
C THR A 750 -33.67 14.71 -2.72
N LEU A 751 -32.50 14.27 -3.25
CA LEU A 751 -31.17 14.55 -2.75
C LEU A 751 -30.65 15.96 -3.07
N ARG A 752 -31.00 16.51 -4.27
CA ARG A 752 -30.63 17.87 -4.67
C ARG A 752 -31.54 18.94 -4.03
N GLN A 753 -32.76 18.60 -3.60
CA GLN A 753 -33.61 19.48 -2.84
C GLN A 753 -33.28 19.50 -1.34
N GLY A 754 -32.52 18.57 -0.83
CA GLY A 754 -31.99 18.51 0.52
C GLY A 754 -30.76 19.39 0.72
N SER A 755 -30.85 20.67 0.42
CA SER A 755 -30.02 21.69 1.03
C SER A 755 -30.26 21.64 2.53
N LEU A 756 -29.28 21.14 3.29
CA LEU A 756 -29.10 21.38 4.72
C LEU A 756 -30.37 21.32 5.61
N ALA A 757 -30.49 20.24 6.32
CA ALA A 757 -31.16 20.13 7.62
C ALA A 757 -32.36 21.07 7.85
N GLN A 758 -33.52 20.67 7.48
CA GLN A 758 -34.84 21.03 8.04
C GLN A 758 -35.89 20.84 6.95
N ASN A 759 -36.67 19.82 7.09
CA ASN A 759 -37.79 19.45 6.23
C ASN A 759 -37.47 18.54 5.06
N PHE A 760 -37.25 17.23 5.37
CA PHE A 760 -37.75 16.19 4.47
C PHE A 760 -39.23 16.50 4.22
N PRO A 761 -39.70 16.57 3.00
CA PRO A 761 -41.13 16.56 2.77
C PRO A 761 -41.65 15.22 3.26
N THR A 762 -42.38 15.23 4.35
CA THR A 762 -43.03 14.10 5.01
C THR A 762 -44.09 13.40 4.14
N ASP A 763 -44.14 13.70 2.88
CA ASP A 763 -45.21 13.24 1.94
C ASP A 763 -44.69 12.23 0.90
N GLY A 764 -43.76 11.28 1.26
CA GLY A 764 -43.30 10.35 0.24
C GLY A 764 -42.87 8.94 0.66
N VAL A 765 -42.10 8.79 1.71
CA VAL A 765 -41.58 7.44 2.10
C VAL A 765 -41.62 7.28 3.62
N ASP A 766 -42.46 6.41 4.11
CA ASP A 766 -42.46 6.05 5.53
C ASP A 766 -41.39 4.96 5.78
N PHE A 767 -40.23 5.39 6.30
CA PHE A 767 -39.11 4.49 6.66
C PHE A 767 -39.44 3.56 7.85
N GLN A 768 -40.59 3.72 8.48
CA GLN A 768 -41.07 2.86 9.58
C GLN A 768 -42.06 1.80 9.06
N ASP A 769 -42.60 1.95 7.84
CA ASP A 769 -43.49 0.94 7.26
C ASP A 769 -42.68 -0.16 6.53
N PRO A 770 -42.73 -1.42 7.02
CA PRO A 770 -42.02 -2.53 6.41
C PRO A 770 -42.37 -2.77 4.93
N LYS A 771 -43.62 -2.55 4.53
CA LYS A 771 -44.08 -2.76 3.15
C LYS A 771 -43.45 -1.73 2.20
N THR A 772 -43.45 -0.46 2.63
CA THR A 772 -42.80 0.61 1.88
C THR A 772 -41.31 0.35 1.71
N MET A 773 -40.61 -0.17 2.74
CA MET A 773 -39.19 -0.50 2.66
C MET A 773 -38.89 -1.66 1.72
N VAL A 774 -39.66 -2.72 1.77
CA VAL A 774 -39.55 -3.86 0.85
C VAL A 774 -39.74 -3.39 -0.60
N LEU A 775 -40.74 -2.53 -0.87
CA LEU A 775 -40.98 -1.98 -2.19
C LEU A 775 -39.82 -1.09 -2.66
N ALA A 776 -39.28 -0.25 -1.79
CA ALA A 776 -38.12 0.60 -2.11
C ALA A 776 -36.88 -0.21 -2.47
N LEU A 777 -36.57 -1.28 -1.71
CA LEU A 777 -35.47 -2.18 -1.99
C LEU A 777 -35.62 -2.92 -3.33
N ASP A 778 -36.84 -3.26 -3.76
CA ASP A 778 -37.11 -3.93 -5.03
C ASP A 778 -37.06 -2.97 -6.23
N THR A 779 -37.47 -1.71 -6.06
CA THR A 779 -37.60 -0.74 -7.15
C THR A 779 -36.33 0.05 -7.46
N ILE A 780 -35.41 0.24 -6.49
CA ILE A 780 -34.19 1.01 -6.67
C ILE A 780 -33.12 0.17 -7.37
N ASN A 781 -32.51 0.74 -8.41
CA ASN A 781 -31.36 0.13 -9.10
C ASN A 781 -30.04 0.41 -8.35
N PHE A 782 -29.78 -0.38 -7.30
CA PHE A 782 -28.56 -0.23 -6.51
C PHE A 782 -27.29 -0.60 -7.27
N GLU A 783 -27.35 -1.44 -8.30
CA GLU A 783 -26.21 -1.82 -9.13
C GLU A 783 -25.72 -0.59 -9.95
N GLU A 784 -26.63 0.14 -10.55
CA GLU A 784 -26.29 1.36 -11.27
C GLU A 784 -25.77 2.43 -10.31
N LEU A 785 -26.41 2.60 -9.15
CA LEU A 785 -25.96 3.52 -8.10
C LEU A 785 -24.57 3.15 -7.59
N ASN A 786 -24.28 1.86 -7.38
CA ASN A 786 -22.96 1.40 -6.98
C ASN A 786 -21.90 1.65 -8.05
N SER A 787 -22.28 1.47 -9.34
CA SER A 787 -21.40 1.82 -10.46
C SER A 787 -21.09 3.31 -10.49
N GLU A 788 -22.08 4.17 -10.32
CA GLU A 788 -21.90 5.62 -10.23
C GLU A 788 -21.03 6.04 -9.03
N LEU A 789 -21.27 5.46 -7.85
CA LEU A 789 -20.48 5.70 -6.65
C LEU A 789 -19.06 5.12 -6.75
N SER A 790 -18.86 4.09 -7.57
CA SER A 790 -17.53 3.46 -7.79
C SER A 790 -16.71 4.22 -8.83
N ASN A 791 -17.34 4.91 -9.76
CA ASN A 791 -16.66 5.76 -10.71
C ASN A 791 -15.89 6.87 -9.98
N SER A 792 -14.73 7.24 -10.56
CA SER A 792 -13.88 8.28 -9.99
C SER A 792 -14.71 9.51 -9.59
N SER A 793 -14.43 10.02 -8.40
CA SER A 793 -14.98 11.31 -7.96
C SER A 793 -14.35 12.49 -8.69
N ASP A 794 -13.49 12.21 -9.69
CA ASP A 794 -12.80 13.27 -10.41
C ASP A 794 -13.86 14.13 -11.12
N TYR A 795 -13.87 15.37 -10.75
CA TYR A 795 -14.71 16.44 -11.26
C TYR A 795 -14.74 16.48 -12.79
N VAL A 796 -13.60 16.19 -13.42
CA VAL A 796 -13.41 16.17 -14.87
C VAL A 796 -14.28 15.13 -15.57
N VAL A 797 -14.40 13.93 -15.00
CA VAL A 797 -15.20 12.84 -15.58
C VAL A 797 -16.69 13.11 -15.40
N LYS A 798 -17.09 13.69 -14.25
CA LYS A 798 -18.50 13.96 -13.94
C LYS A 798 -19.06 15.24 -14.57
N SER A 799 -18.23 16.25 -14.76
CA SER A 799 -18.62 17.53 -15.32
C SER A 799 -17.54 18.18 -16.20
N PRO A 800 -17.26 17.61 -17.39
CA PRO A 800 -16.31 18.21 -18.34
C PRO A 800 -16.73 19.65 -18.72
N LEU A 801 -18.04 19.91 -18.75
CA LEU A 801 -18.59 21.24 -19.04
C LEU A 801 -18.20 22.29 -18.00
N SER A 802 -18.24 21.92 -16.72
CA SER A 802 -17.84 22.79 -15.61
C SER A 802 -16.35 23.15 -15.68
N LEU A 803 -15.47 22.18 -15.96
CA LEU A 803 -14.05 22.44 -16.17
C LEU A 803 -13.80 23.43 -17.32
N ILE A 804 -14.49 23.22 -18.45
CA ILE A 804 -14.39 24.11 -19.61
C ILE A 804 -14.88 25.51 -19.27
N GLN A 805 -15.96 25.63 -18.49
CA GLN A 805 -16.48 26.92 -18.02
C GLN A 805 -15.52 27.61 -17.03
N ASP A 806 -14.88 26.83 -16.13
CA ASP A 806 -13.88 27.37 -15.20
C ASP A 806 -12.65 27.90 -15.94
N ILE A 807 -12.14 27.16 -16.94
CA ILE A 807 -11.05 27.64 -17.80
C ILE A 807 -11.43 28.95 -18.50
N LEU A 808 -12.66 29.07 -18.97
CA LEU A 808 -13.15 30.31 -19.65
C LEU A 808 -13.40 31.44 -18.65
N ALA A 809 -13.73 31.16 -17.39
CA ALA A 809 -13.98 32.17 -16.35
C ALA A 809 -12.69 32.74 -15.77
N THR A 810 -11.64 31.95 -15.64
CA THR A 810 -10.31 32.39 -15.15
C THR A 810 -9.62 33.40 -16.08
N VAL A 811 -10.07 33.54 -17.30
CA VAL A 811 -9.57 34.47 -18.32
C VAL A 811 -9.78 35.96 -17.99
N GLY A 812 -10.55 36.30 -16.95
CA GLY A 812 -10.85 37.70 -16.57
C GLY A 812 -10.32 38.16 -15.20
N THR A 813 -9.71 37.26 -14.40
CA THR A 813 -9.47 37.52 -12.97
C THR A 813 -7.99 37.41 -12.53
N ILE A 814 -7.05 37.83 -13.38
CA ILE A 814 -5.61 37.65 -13.12
C ILE A 814 -5.07 38.51 -11.96
N GLU A 815 -5.81 39.47 -11.42
CA GLU A 815 -5.30 40.39 -10.38
C GLU A 815 -5.58 39.98 -8.91
N GLU A 816 -6.37 38.92 -8.64
CA GLU A 816 -6.79 38.60 -7.26
C GLU A 816 -6.19 37.33 -6.64
N ASN A 817 -5.44 36.51 -7.37
CA ASN A 817 -5.01 35.19 -6.89
C ASN A 817 -3.52 35.06 -6.48
N GLU A 818 -2.79 36.15 -6.30
CA GLU A 818 -1.39 36.09 -5.78
C GLU A 818 -1.29 35.94 -4.25
N VAL A 819 -2.38 35.88 -3.50
CA VAL A 819 -2.36 36.00 -2.03
C VAL A 819 -2.65 34.70 -1.28
N ASP A 820 -3.13 33.63 -1.94
CA ASP A 820 -3.59 32.41 -1.24
C ASP A 820 -2.76 31.14 -1.53
N CYS A 821 -1.44 31.24 -1.46
CA CYS A 821 -0.58 30.05 -1.39
C CYS A 821 0.48 30.21 -0.28
N TYR A 822 0.05 30.00 0.96
CA TYR A 822 0.95 29.63 2.06
C TYR A 822 0.28 28.59 2.94
#